data_f0bff64842a6cb3116ae5bd2e4f1591b
#
_entry.id   f0bff64842a6cb3116ae5bd2e4f1591b
#
_cell.length_a   1.000
_cell.length_b   1.000
_cell.length_c   1.000
_cell.angle_alpha   90.00
_cell.angle_beta   90.00
_cell.angle_gamma   90.00
#
_symmetry.space_group_name_H-M   'P 1'
#
loop_
_entity.id
_entity.type
_entity.pdbx_description
1 polymer ?
#
loop_
_entity_poly.entity_id
_entity_poly.type
_entity_poly.pdbx_seq_one_letter_code
_entity_poly.pdbx_strand_id
1 'polypeptide(L)'
;MAKYLVIVESPAKVKTIKKFLGANYEVEASNGHVRDFPKSQFGIDVENDFEPKYITIRGKGELLAKLRKAAKKADKIYLATDPDREGEAISWHLMQALKEDPDKMHRITFNEITKTAVKDSLKHARGLNMNLVDAQQARRMLDRMGGYTISPLLWAKVKRGLSAGRVQSVALRIICDREEEINSFIPEEYWSLNGEFLVDGEKKPLEAKFYGTDKKMDIHNKAEMDEILKVLENEEFEISEVKKGERIKNAPLPFTTSTLQQEASKTLNFSTQKTMRLAQQLYEGVDIKGNGTVGVITYLRTDSVRISDEADAAARSYISSQYGEEYVSETAKTVKKGQKIQDAHEAIRPTDISRTPVQIKESLTRDQFRLYQLIWKRFAASRMAPAKYETTSVKVAGGDYTFTVSASKVAFDGFLSVYMQEEDMKKGNVLSQSLSKGMKLKLKELKPEQHFTQPPAHYTEASLVKTMEELGIGRPSTYAPTITTIISRRYVSKEQRNLYVTELGEVVNSIMKQAFPSIVDVNFTATMEGLLDCVENGTVQWKTVVRNFYPDLKHDVDAAQEELEKVDIHDEETDVICDNCGRHMVIKYGPHGRFLACPGFPECRNTKPYYEKIGVACPKCGKEVVLKKTKKGRKYYGCEDNPECDFMSWQKPSDKKCPVCGSYMVEKGNKLVCSQETCGYVETRPKDEKEN
;
A
#
# COMPACT_ATOMS: atom_id res chain seq x y z
N MET A 1 33.69 -18.85 27.33
CA MET A 1 33.56 -18.00 26.12
C MET A 1 32.53 -18.62 25.21
N ALA A 2 31.77 -17.79 24.49
CA ALA A 2 30.80 -18.33 23.49
C ALA A 2 31.53 -19.09 22.41
N LYS A 3 31.07 -20.32 22.09
CA LYS A 3 31.64 -21.18 21.05
C LYS A 3 31.17 -20.82 19.65
N TYR A 4 30.01 -20.20 19.54
CA TYR A 4 29.32 -19.97 18.26
C TYR A 4 29.00 -18.49 18.10
N LEU A 5 29.22 -17.98 16.89
CA LEU A 5 28.81 -16.62 16.51
C LEU A 5 27.57 -16.71 15.60
N VAL A 6 26.53 -15.95 15.91
CA VAL A 6 25.35 -15.78 15.05
C VAL A 6 25.31 -14.35 14.59
N ILE A 7 25.32 -14.12 13.28
CA ILE A 7 25.23 -12.77 12.70
C ILE A 7 23.84 -12.60 12.08
N VAL A 8 23.10 -11.65 12.60
CA VAL A 8 21.78 -11.26 12.13
C VAL A 8 21.85 -9.92 11.41
N GLU A 9 20.78 -9.53 10.75
CA GLU A 9 20.73 -8.33 9.92
C GLU A 9 20.48 -7.04 10.71
N SER A 10 19.71 -7.12 11.82
CA SER A 10 19.33 -5.95 12.60
C SER A 10 19.57 -6.10 14.11
N PRO A 11 19.82 -5.00 14.85
CA PRO A 11 19.96 -5.03 16.32
C PRO A 11 18.72 -5.51 17.05
N ALA A 12 17.53 -5.33 16.49
CA ALA A 12 16.29 -5.80 17.08
C ALA A 12 16.28 -7.34 17.18
N LYS A 13 16.72 -8.02 16.11
CA LYS A 13 16.85 -9.49 16.08
C LYS A 13 17.88 -10.01 17.09
N VAL A 14 18.98 -9.27 17.32
CA VAL A 14 19.98 -9.66 18.35
C VAL A 14 19.34 -9.87 19.71
N LYS A 15 18.52 -8.90 20.13
CA LYS A 15 17.84 -8.94 21.44
C LYS A 15 16.94 -10.17 21.59
N THR A 16 16.22 -10.50 20.53
CA THR A 16 15.27 -11.62 20.50
C THR A 16 16.00 -12.97 20.45
N ILE A 17 16.90 -13.15 19.49
CA ILE A 17 17.57 -14.43 19.20
C ILE A 17 18.54 -14.82 20.31
N LYS A 18 19.26 -13.85 20.89
CA LYS A 18 20.17 -14.12 22.02
C LYS A 18 19.48 -14.80 23.20
N LYS A 19 18.24 -14.41 23.51
CA LYS A 19 17.43 -15.04 24.57
C LYS A 19 17.09 -16.51 24.29
N PHE A 20 16.98 -16.88 23.00
CA PHE A 20 16.61 -18.23 22.61
C PHE A 20 17.78 -19.21 22.59
N LEU A 21 18.99 -18.73 22.31
CA LEU A 21 20.15 -19.56 22.03
C LEU A 21 21.00 -19.88 23.28
N GLY A 22 21.00 -19.00 24.30
CA GLY A 22 21.77 -19.19 25.53
C GLY A 22 23.24 -18.78 25.46
N ALA A 23 24.02 -19.10 26.52
CA ALA A 23 25.35 -18.55 26.77
C ALA A 23 26.45 -19.00 25.78
N ASN A 24 26.26 -20.13 25.11
CA ASN A 24 27.23 -20.64 24.13
C ASN A 24 27.25 -19.87 22.78
N TYR A 25 26.30 -18.98 22.60
CA TYR A 25 26.13 -18.22 21.39
C TYR A 25 26.35 -16.72 21.63
N GLU A 26 27.26 -16.13 20.87
CA GLU A 26 27.38 -14.69 20.73
C GLU A 26 26.50 -14.27 19.54
N VAL A 27 25.64 -13.29 19.73
CA VAL A 27 24.73 -12.79 18.66
C VAL A 27 25.06 -11.35 18.37
N GLU A 28 25.38 -11.05 17.11
CA GLU A 28 25.78 -9.74 16.62
C GLU A 28 24.97 -9.33 15.41
N ALA A 29 24.89 -8.02 15.12
CA ALA A 29 24.18 -7.51 13.95
C ALA A 29 25.12 -6.92 12.90
N SER A 30 24.86 -7.18 11.62
CA SER A 30 25.53 -6.53 10.49
C SER A 30 24.99 -5.12 10.19
N ASN A 31 23.81 -4.79 10.71
CA ASN A 31 23.08 -3.56 10.38
C ASN A 31 22.84 -3.41 8.85
N GLY A 32 22.38 -4.47 8.20
CA GLY A 32 22.19 -4.55 6.75
C GLY A 32 23.49 -4.89 6.00
N HIS A 33 23.57 -4.47 4.74
CA HIS A 33 24.75 -4.69 3.90
C HIS A 33 26.02 -4.07 4.49
N VAL A 34 27.15 -4.77 4.34
CA VAL A 34 28.48 -4.30 4.76
C VAL A 34 29.36 -3.88 3.59
N ARG A 35 29.00 -4.32 2.37
CA ARG A 35 29.67 -3.98 1.09
C ARG A 35 28.62 -3.54 0.08
N ASP A 36 29.00 -2.62 -0.79
CA ASP A 36 28.16 -2.14 -1.91
C ASP A 36 29.07 -1.54 -2.99
N PHE A 37 28.50 -1.14 -4.13
CA PHE A 37 29.21 -0.36 -5.14
C PHE A 37 29.69 0.99 -4.60
N PRO A 38 30.84 1.51 -5.09
CA PRO A 38 31.29 2.85 -4.73
C PRO A 38 30.28 3.90 -5.18
N LYS A 39 29.98 4.88 -4.31
CA LYS A 39 28.96 5.90 -4.61
C LYS A 39 29.34 6.82 -5.78
N SER A 40 30.61 7.15 -5.92
CA SER A 40 31.15 8.11 -6.89
C SER A 40 31.69 7.50 -8.19
N GLN A 41 31.62 6.20 -8.35
CA GLN A 41 32.10 5.47 -9.54
C GLN A 41 31.05 4.50 -10.01
N PHE A 42 31.07 4.16 -11.28
CA PHE A 42 30.15 3.17 -11.85
C PHE A 42 30.24 1.82 -11.11
N GLY A 43 31.47 1.34 -10.87
CA GLY A 43 31.71 0.18 -10.04
C GLY A 43 31.43 -1.16 -10.73
N ILE A 44 31.25 -1.16 -12.03
CA ILE A 44 31.06 -2.34 -12.86
C ILE A 44 32.08 -2.29 -13.96
N ASP A 45 32.91 -3.35 -14.10
CA ASP A 45 33.90 -3.49 -15.15
C ASP A 45 33.28 -4.17 -16.37
N VAL A 46 32.82 -3.33 -17.32
CA VAL A 46 32.09 -3.79 -18.52
C VAL A 46 32.99 -4.62 -19.44
N GLU A 47 34.30 -4.25 -19.55
CA GLU A 47 35.25 -4.92 -20.42
C GLU A 47 35.69 -6.26 -19.86
N ASN A 48 35.69 -6.40 -18.53
CA ASN A 48 35.96 -7.65 -17.84
C ASN A 48 34.67 -8.37 -17.43
N ASP A 49 33.80 -8.61 -18.41
CA ASP A 49 32.57 -9.39 -18.27
C ASP A 49 31.69 -8.96 -17.11
N PHE A 50 31.51 -7.64 -16.96
CA PHE A 50 30.66 -7.01 -15.93
C PHE A 50 31.06 -7.37 -14.49
N GLU A 51 32.36 -7.54 -14.23
CA GLU A 51 32.83 -7.86 -12.88
C GLU A 51 32.48 -6.72 -11.88
N PRO A 52 31.77 -7.02 -10.77
CA PRO A 52 31.35 -6.00 -9.83
C PRO A 52 32.47 -5.61 -8.85
N LYS A 53 32.74 -4.33 -8.72
CA LYS A 53 33.70 -3.78 -7.77
C LYS A 53 33.03 -3.41 -6.46
N TYR A 54 32.90 -4.36 -5.54
CA TYR A 54 32.35 -4.11 -4.22
C TYR A 54 33.37 -3.52 -3.25
N ILE A 55 32.99 -2.48 -2.52
CA ILE A 55 33.78 -1.87 -1.46
C ILE A 55 33.05 -1.92 -0.12
N THR A 56 33.77 -1.81 0.97
CA THR A 56 33.16 -1.64 2.30
C THR A 56 32.38 -0.34 2.35
N ILE A 57 31.13 -0.39 2.80
CA ILE A 57 30.29 0.78 2.96
C ILE A 57 30.91 1.73 3.99
N ARG A 58 30.98 3.02 3.65
CA ARG A 58 31.51 4.05 4.55
C ARG A 58 30.78 4.03 5.90
N GLY A 59 31.53 3.99 7.00
CA GLY A 59 31.01 3.89 8.36
C GLY A 59 30.82 2.45 8.88
N LYS A 60 31.06 1.42 8.04
CA LYS A 60 30.99 0.00 8.46
C LYS A 60 32.33 -0.60 8.92
N GLY A 61 33.41 0.17 8.85
CA GLY A 61 34.76 -0.34 9.20
C GLY A 61 34.89 -0.85 10.64
N GLU A 62 34.44 -0.07 11.60
CA GLU A 62 34.46 -0.45 13.05
C GLU A 62 33.58 -1.67 13.32
N LEU A 63 32.37 -1.71 12.72
CA LEU A 63 31.49 -2.85 12.82
C LEU A 63 32.14 -4.13 12.30
N LEU A 64 32.74 -4.05 11.11
CA LEU A 64 33.46 -5.18 10.50
C LEU A 64 34.66 -5.62 11.35
N ALA A 65 35.41 -4.68 11.94
CA ALA A 65 36.51 -5.01 12.86
C ALA A 65 36.00 -5.77 14.10
N LYS A 66 34.87 -5.33 14.68
CA LYS A 66 34.19 -6.02 15.78
C LYS A 66 33.77 -7.44 15.38
N LEU A 67 33.08 -7.58 14.23
CA LEU A 67 32.60 -8.86 13.73
C LEU A 67 33.77 -9.83 13.44
N ARG A 68 34.86 -9.36 12.82
CA ARG A 68 36.08 -10.17 12.61
C ARG A 68 36.70 -10.66 13.90
N LYS A 69 36.74 -9.79 14.94
CA LYS A 69 37.27 -10.18 16.26
C LYS A 69 36.41 -11.28 16.92
N ALA A 70 35.09 -11.21 16.76
CA ALA A 70 34.15 -12.23 17.24
C ALA A 70 34.28 -13.52 16.41
N ALA A 71 34.37 -13.41 15.09
CA ALA A 71 34.48 -14.53 14.15
C ALA A 71 35.76 -15.38 14.41
N LYS A 72 36.90 -14.73 14.67
CA LYS A 72 38.16 -15.43 15.02
C LYS A 72 38.07 -16.29 16.28
N LYS A 73 37.19 -15.94 17.23
CA LYS A 73 37.04 -16.67 18.50
C LYS A 73 36.02 -17.80 18.40
N ALA A 74 35.19 -17.78 17.38
CA ALA A 74 34.11 -18.73 17.22
C ALA A 74 34.60 -20.01 16.52
N ASP A 75 34.09 -21.16 16.97
CA ASP A 75 34.31 -22.44 16.30
C ASP A 75 33.46 -22.57 15.04
N LYS A 76 32.24 -22.00 15.09
CA LYS A 76 31.31 -21.92 13.96
C LYS A 76 30.62 -20.55 13.90
N ILE A 77 30.33 -20.10 12.69
CA ILE A 77 29.65 -18.83 12.41
C ILE A 77 28.37 -19.14 11.67
N TYR A 78 27.24 -18.69 12.21
CA TYR A 78 25.93 -18.82 11.59
C TYR A 78 25.50 -17.47 11.02
N LEU A 79 25.23 -17.42 9.73
CA LEU A 79 24.73 -16.26 9.00
C LEU A 79 23.20 -16.36 8.98
N ALA A 80 22.55 -15.59 9.87
CA ALA A 80 21.12 -15.66 10.18
C ALA A 80 20.34 -14.42 9.70
N THR A 81 20.62 -13.98 8.48
CA THR A 81 19.90 -12.90 7.80
C THR A 81 18.54 -13.39 7.29
N ASP A 82 17.69 -12.49 6.79
CA ASP A 82 16.33 -12.82 6.31
C ASP A 82 16.31 -13.93 5.25
N PRO A 83 15.20 -14.67 5.11
CA PRO A 83 15.10 -15.80 4.19
C PRO A 83 14.78 -15.36 2.75
N ASP A 84 15.27 -14.22 2.29
CA ASP A 84 15.12 -13.74 0.92
C ASP A 84 16.47 -13.53 0.24
N ARG A 85 16.45 -13.18 -1.07
CA ARG A 85 17.66 -12.93 -1.86
C ARG A 85 18.52 -11.79 -1.30
N GLU A 86 17.91 -10.78 -0.64
CA GLU A 86 18.68 -9.72 0.03
C GLU A 86 19.45 -10.26 1.23
N GLY A 87 18.81 -11.08 2.08
CA GLY A 87 19.46 -11.74 3.20
C GLY A 87 20.57 -12.68 2.76
N GLU A 88 20.38 -13.43 1.68
CA GLU A 88 21.42 -14.31 1.11
C GLU A 88 22.63 -13.49 0.62
N ALA A 89 22.41 -12.37 -0.05
CA ALA A 89 23.47 -11.47 -0.49
C ALA A 89 24.21 -10.79 0.67
N ILE A 90 23.48 -10.38 1.74
CA ILE A 90 24.11 -9.87 2.97
C ILE A 90 25.03 -10.94 3.57
N SER A 91 24.59 -12.20 3.65
CA SER A 91 25.38 -13.32 4.14
C SER A 91 26.61 -13.55 3.28
N TRP A 92 26.49 -13.51 1.97
CA TRP A 92 27.62 -13.63 1.04
C TRP A 92 28.63 -12.50 1.21
N HIS A 93 28.16 -11.26 1.32
CA HIS A 93 29.04 -10.11 1.57
C HIS A 93 29.75 -10.21 2.93
N LEU A 94 29.08 -10.74 3.97
CA LEU A 94 29.70 -10.99 5.26
C LEU A 94 30.79 -12.07 5.15
N MET A 95 30.51 -13.19 4.46
CA MET A 95 31.48 -14.28 4.26
C MET A 95 32.77 -13.74 3.61
N GLN A 96 32.63 -12.92 2.56
CA GLN A 96 33.75 -12.27 1.91
C GLN A 96 34.49 -11.26 2.81
N ALA A 97 33.74 -10.52 3.62
CA ALA A 97 34.29 -9.45 4.45
C ALA A 97 34.97 -9.96 5.73
N LEU A 98 34.52 -11.06 6.31
CA LEU A 98 35.05 -11.61 7.56
C LEU A 98 36.43 -12.23 7.36
N LYS A 99 36.74 -12.76 6.15
CA LYS A 99 38.00 -13.40 5.81
C LYS A 99 38.38 -14.59 6.72
N GLU A 100 37.38 -15.34 7.18
CA GLU A 100 37.54 -16.60 7.90
C GLU A 100 37.36 -17.79 6.95
N ASP A 101 37.69 -18.99 7.45
CA ASP A 101 37.51 -20.23 6.71
C ASP A 101 36.03 -20.41 6.30
N PRO A 102 35.73 -20.58 5.01
CA PRO A 102 34.37 -20.83 4.53
C PRO A 102 33.66 -22.00 5.24
N ASP A 103 34.42 -23.05 5.61
CA ASP A 103 33.87 -24.24 6.25
C ASP A 103 33.34 -23.98 7.68
N LYS A 104 33.77 -22.88 8.28
CA LYS A 104 33.21 -22.41 9.56
C LYS A 104 31.89 -21.67 9.42
N MET A 105 31.55 -21.21 8.22
CA MET A 105 30.42 -20.31 7.99
C MET A 105 29.23 -21.06 7.38
N HIS A 106 28.13 -21.01 8.10
CA HIS A 106 26.90 -21.71 7.73
C HIS A 106 25.75 -20.75 7.64
N ARG A 107 24.88 -20.92 6.64
CA ARG A 107 23.65 -20.18 6.48
C ARG A 107 22.51 -20.85 7.23
N ILE A 108 21.78 -20.09 8.03
CA ILE A 108 20.50 -20.51 8.64
C ILE A 108 19.39 -19.55 8.29
N THR A 109 18.22 -20.08 8.04
CA THR A 109 17.01 -19.30 7.69
C THR A 109 15.83 -19.77 8.52
N PHE A 110 14.94 -18.85 8.83
CA PHE A 110 13.68 -19.14 9.53
C PHE A 110 12.62 -18.12 9.10
N ASN A 111 11.39 -18.59 8.91
CA ASN A 111 10.27 -17.75 8.50
C ASN A 111 9.61 -17.02 9.68
N GLU A 112 9.95 -17.36 10.91
CA GLU A 112 9.45 -16.74 12.13
C GLU A 112 10.52 -16.70 13.21
N ILE A 113 10.51 -15.66 14.04
CA ILE A 113 11.49 -15.50 15.13
C ILE A 113 10.87 -16.01 16.44
N THR A 114 10.71 -17.33 16.52
CA THR A 114 10.31 -18.07 17.70
C THR A 114 11.46 -18.93 18.23
N LYS A 115 11.40 -19.33 19.50
CA LYS A 115 12.44 -20.17 20.11
C LYS A 115 12.60 -21.51 19.39
N THR A 116 11.50 -22.10 18.95
CA THR A 116 11.48 -23.39 18.24
C THR A 116 12.10 -23.23 16.87
N ALA A 117 11.61 -22.30 16.04
CA ALA A 117 12.09 -22.07 14.68
C ALA A 117 13.59 -21.72 14.65
N VAL A 118 14.06 -20.84 15.54
CA VAL A 118 15.48 -20.48 15.62
C VAL A 118 16.37 -21.66 16.05
N LYS A 119 15.93 -22.49 16.99
CA LYS A 119 16.70 -23.68 17.40
C LYS A 119 16.72 -24.77 16.34
N ASP A 120 15.62 -24.93 15.65
CA ASP A 120 15.50 -25.93 14.60
C ASP A 120 16.31 -25.55 13.36
N SER A 121 16.37 -24.26 13.00
CA SER A 121 17.20 -23.77 11.90
C SER A 121 18.70 -24.11 12.05
N LEU A 122 19.20 -24.19 13.30
CA LEU A 122 20.60 -24.59 13.55
C LEU A 122 20.89 -26.03 13.14
N LYS A 123 19.88 -26.93 13.17
CA LYS A 123 19.99 -28.33 12.72
C LYS A 123 20.00 -28.44 11.21
N HIS A 124 19.43 -27.45 10.52
CA HIS A 124 19.32 -27.39 9.06
C HIS A 124 20.26 -26.34 8.45
N ALA A 125 21.39 -26.09 9.13
CA ALA A 125 22.39 -25.17 8.62
C ALA A 125 22.97 -25.69 7.28
N ARG A 126 23.12 -24.79 6.31
CA ARG A 126 23.53 -25.09 4.93
C ARG A 126 24.61 -24.13 4.43
N GLY A 127 25.14 -24.38 3.26
CA GLY A 127 25.92 -23.41 2.51
C GLY A 127 25.05 -22.27 1.97
N LEU A 128 25.68 -21.26 1.38
CA LEU A 128 24.97 -20.19 0.66
C LEU A 128 24.29 -20.74 -0.59
N ASN A 129 23.12 -20.22 -0.88
CA ASN A 129 22.47 -20.43 -2.17
C ASN A 129 22.95 -19.36 -3.16
N MET A 130 23.89 -19.73 -4.02
CA MET A 130 24.51 -18.79 -4.96
C MET A 130 23.51 -18.28 -6.00
N ASN A 131 22.47 -19.02 -6.35
CA ASN A 131 21.44 -18.53 -7.27
C ASN A 131 20.69 -17.32 -6.70
N LEU A 132 20.37 -17.34 -5.40
CA LEU A 132 19.79 -16.18 -4.71
C LEU A 132 20.75 -14.99 -4.67
N VAL A 133 22.04 -15.25 -4.40
CA VAL A 133 23.08 -14.22 -4.44
C VAL A 133 23.18 -13.61 -5.83
N ASP A 134 23.21 -14.44 -6.86
CA ASP A 134 23.32 -14.03 -8.26
C ASP A 134 22.09 -13.23 -8.72
N ALA A 135 20.90 -13.63 -8.31
CA ALA A 135 19.67 -12.89 -8.59
C ALA A 135 19.68 -11.49 -7.97
N GLN A 136 20.18 -11.38 -6.72
CA GLN A 136 20.34 -10.10 -6.06
C GLN A 136 21.43 -9.25 -6.73
N GLN A 137 22.57 -9.86 -7.09
CA GLN A 137 23.65 -9.16 -7.81
C GLN A 137 23.15 -8.62 -9.15
N ALA A 138 22.49 -9.46 -9.96
CA ALA A 138 21.92 -9.05 -11.25
C ALA A 138 21.00 -7.84 -11.07
N ARG A 139 20.07 -7.92 -10.15
CA ARG A 139 19.16 -6.81 -9.83
C ARG A 139 19.91 -5.55 -9.43
N ARG A 140 20.88 -5.69 -8.49
CA ARG A 140 21.66 -4.54 -8.00
C ARG A 140 22.48 -3.90 -9.12
N MET A 141 22.97 -4.69 -10.06
CA MET A 141 23.70 -4.19 -11.24
C MET A 141 22.78 -3.49 -12.22
N LEU A 142 21.63 -4.07 -12.57
CA LEU A 142 20.63 -3.42 -13.42
C LEU A 142 20.18 -2.07 -12.85
N ASP A 143 19.87 -2.02 -11.55
CA ASP A 143 19.50 -0.78 -10.87
C ASP A 143 20.67 0.22 -10.83
N ARG A 144 21.92 -0.28 -10.72
CA ARG A 144 23.13 0.55 -10.77
C ARG A 144 23.36 1.13 -12.17
N MET A 145 23.26 0.30 -13.19
CA MET A 145 23.41 0.73 -14.59
C MET A 145 22.40 1.83 -14.93
N GLY A 146 21.11 1.56 -14.77
CA GLY A 146 20.06 2.54 -15.05
C GLY A 146 20.18 3.81 -14.19
N GLY A 147 20.28 3.65 -12.87
CA GLY A 147 20.33 4.79 -11.96
C GLY A 147 21.55 5.67 -12.10
N TYR A 148 22.71 5.08 -12.36
CA TYR A 148 23.97 5.81 -12.48
C TYR A 148 24.14 6.52 -13.82
N THR A 149 23.56 6.00 -14.91
CA THR A 149 23.65 6.60 -16.25
C THR A 149 22.52 7.60 -16.50
N ILE A 150 21.27 7.26 -16.19
CA ILE A 150 20.10 8.11 -16.48
C ILE A 150 19.99 9.27 -15.49
N SER A 151 20.30 9.08 -14.19
CA SER A 151 20.11 10.16 -13.22
C SER A 151 20.97 11.40 -13.49
N PRO A 152 22.26 11.31 -13.88
CA PRO A 152 23.05 12.46 -14.30
C PRO A 152 22.49 13.19 -15.53
N LEU A 153 21.93 12.45 -16.49
CA LEU A 153 21.26 13.03 -17.64
C LEU A 153 20.06 13.89 -17.21
N LEU A 154 19.21 13.37 -16.31
CA LEU A 154 18.10 14.16 -15.74
C LEU A 154 18.60 15.38 -14.96
N TRP A 155 19.76 15.30 -14.33
CA TRP A 155 20.34 16.46 -13.63
C TRP A 155 20.82 17.55 -14.61
N ALA A 156 21.36 17.14 -15.73
CA ALA A 156 21.84 18.07 -16.76
C ALA A 156 20.68 18.71 -17.54
N LYS A 157 19.65 17.93 -17.84
CA LYS A 157 18.54 18.35 -18.72
C LYS A 157 17.35 18.94 -17.97
N VAL A 158 17.17 18.62 -16.66
CA VAL A 158 16.04 19.10 -15.86
C VAL A 158 16.53 19.75 -14.57
N LYS A 159 16.88 18.94 -13.54
CA LYS A 159 17.22 19.46 -12.20
C LYS A 159 18.07 18.46 -11.40
N ARG A 160 19.03 18.96 -10.63
CA ARG A 160 19.81 18.14 -9.70
C ARG A 160 18.93 17.45 -8.65
N GLY A 161 19.30 16.22 -8.30
CA GLY A 161 18.64 15.43 -7.26
C GLY A 161 17.51 14.54 -7.75
N LEU A 162 17.22 14.54 -9.05
CA LEU A 162 16.30 13.59 -9.66
C LEU A 162 16.94 12.20 -9.76
N SER A 163 16.13 11.18 -9.84
CA SER A 163 16.59 9.80 -10.07
C SER A 163 15.64 9.08 -11.00
N ALA A 164 16.20 8.26 -11.88
CA ALA A 164 15.45 7.27 -12.63
C ALA A 164 15.86 5.88 -12.17
N GLY A 165 14.93 4.96 -12.25
CA GLY A 165 15.15 3.56 -11.96
C GLY A 165 14.04 2.76 -12.64
N ARG A 166 14.33 1.57 -13.10
CA ARG A 166 13.45 0.72 -13.91
C ARG A 166 12.01 0.63 -13.32
N VAL A 167 11.87 0.07 -12.13
CA VAL A 167 10.54 -0.07 -11.47
C VAL A 167 9.92 1.28 -11.09
N GLN A 168 10.74 2.24 -10.67
CA GLN A 168 10.31 3.58 -10.29
C GLN A 168 9.71 4.34 -11.47
N SER A 169 10.35 4.29 -12.65
CA SER A 169 9.90 5.02 -13.83
C SER A 169 8.63 4.42 -14.42
N VAL A 170 8.49 3.09 -14.39
CA VAL A 170 7.24 2.44 -14.82
C VAL A 170 6.09 2.75 -13.84
N ALA A 171 6.34 2.76 -12.52
CA ALA A 171 5.32 3.15 -11.55
C ALA A 171 4.84 4.59 -11.76
N LEU A 172 5.75 5.52 -12.10
CA LEU A 172 5.41 6.89 -12.46
C LEU A 172 4.57 6.92 -13.75
N ARG A 173 4.98 6.19 -14.79
CA ARG A 173 4.25 6.10 -16.05
C ARG A 173 2.81 5.62 -15.85
N ILE A 174 2.60 4.57 -15.06
CA ILE A 174 1.24 4.05 -14.76
C ILE A 174 0.35 5.13 -14.17
N ILE A 175 0.89 5.99 -13.30
CA ILE A 175 0.13 7.09 -12.71
C ILE A 175 -0.14 8.18 -13.75
N CYS A 176 0.87 8.55 -14.57
CA CYS A 176 0.71 9.55 -15.65
C CYS A 176 -0.32 9.10 -16.69
N ASP A 177 -0.26 7.86 -17.12
CA ASP A 177 -1.22 7.31 -18.10
C ASP A 177 -2.66 7.34 -17.52
N ARG A 178 -2.83 7.11 -16.21
CA ARG A 178 -4.12 7.26 -15.52
C ARG A 178 -4.59 8.72 -15.45
N GLU A 179 -3.72 9.68 -15.20
CA GLU A 179 -4.08 11.10 -15.23
C GLU A 179 -4.49 11.53 -16.64
N GLU A 180 -3.84 11.01 -17.68
CA GLU A 180 -4.21 11.24 -19.07
C GLU A 180 -5.60 10.66 -19.38
N GLU A 181 -5.90 9.43 -18.91
CA GLU A 181 -7.25 8.83 -19.00
C GLU A 181 -8.32 9.70 -18.32
N ILE A 182 -8.02 10.22 -17.12
CA ILE A 182 -8.94 11.07 -16.36
C ILE A 182 -9.18 12.40 -17.09
N ASN A 183 -8.11 13.04 -17.56
CA ASN A 183 -8.18 14.35 -18.20
C ASN A 183 -8.82 14.31 -19.59
N SER A 184 -8.70 13.20 -20.31
CA SER A 184 -9.31 12.98 -21.62
C SER A 184 -10.71 12.37 -21.56
N PHE A 185 -11.20 12.04 -20.35
CA PHE A 185 -12.47 11.38 -20.17
C PHE A 185 -13.64 12.29 -20.56
N ILE A 186 -14.54 11.77 -21.38
CA ILE A 186 -15.78 12.45 -21.77
C ILE A 186 -16.94 11.74 -21.09
N PRO A 187 -17.66 12.41 -20.17
CA PRO A 187 -18.84 11.83 -19.52
C PRO A 187 -19.94 11.51 -20.53
N GLU A 188 -20.45 10.29 -20.49
CA GLU A 188 -21.59 9.84 -21.28
C GLU A 188 -22.85 9.81 -20.40
N GLU A 189 -23.96 10.33 -20.93
CA GLU A 189 -25.26 10.32 -20.27
C GLU A 189 -25.83 8.90 -20.27
N TYR A 190 -26.38 8.49 -19.12
CA TYR A 190 -27.23 7.31 -19.03
C TYR A 190 -28.30 7.52 -17.96
N TRP A 191 -29.35 6.72 -18.02
CA TRP A 191 -30.47 6.82 -17.11
C TRP A 191 -30.69 5.52 -16.36
N SER A 192 -31.21 5.63 -15.14
CA SER A 192 -31.72 4.50 -14.38
C SER A 192 -33.17 4.76 -13.98
N LEU A 193 -33.95 3.69 -13.91
CA LEU A 193 -35.32 3.74 -13.50
C LEU A 193 -35.55 2.79 -12.32
N ASN A 194 -36.05 3.31 -11.20
CA ASN A 194 -36.47 2.54 -10.05
C ASN A 194 -38.00 2.62 -9.93
N GLY A 195 -38.64 1.49 -9.68
CA GLY A 195 -40.08 1.44 -9.39
C GLY A 195 -40.32 1.13 -7.90
N GLU A 196 -41.22 1.88 -7.28
CA GLU A 196 -41.78 1.58 -5.95
C GLU A 196 -43.15 0.92 -6.12
N PHE A 197 -43.28 -0.31 -5.63
CA PHE A 197 -44.52 -1.10 -5.75
C PHE A 197 -45.11 -1.37 -4.36
N LEU A 198 -46.40 -1.08 -4.18
CA LEU A 198 -47.14 -1.42 -2.97
C LEU A 198 -47.50 -2.91 -3.01
N VAL A 199 -47.20 -3.60 -1.93
CA VAL A 199 -47.51 -5.02 -1.72
C VAL A 199 -48.58 -5.09 -0.65
N ASP A 200 -49.69 -5.75 -0.91
CA ASP A 200 -50.79 -5.89 0.06
C ASP A 200 -50.31 -6.53 1.35
N GLY A 201 -50.62 -5.88 2.47
CA GLY A 201 -50.19 -6.30 3.81
C GLY A 201 -48.81 -5.85 4.25
N GLU A 202 -48.02 -5.18 3.38
CA GLU A 202 -46.70 -4.68 3.71
C GLU A 202 -46.70 -3.17 3.95
N LYS A 203 -45.90 -2.76 4.97
CA LYS A 203 -45.78 -1.32 5.32
C LYS A 203 -44.82 -0.56 4.43
N LYS A 204 -43.89 -1.25 3.80
CA LYS A 204 -42.87 -0.62 2.94
C LYS A 204 -43.06 -1.06 1.49
N PRO A 205 -42.91 -0.14 0.54
CA PRO A 205 -42.97 -0.51 -0.87
C PRO A 205 -41.80 -1.42 -1.23
N LEU A 206 -42.04 -2.26 -2.23
CA LEU A 206 -40.98 -3.04 -2.89
C LEU A 206 -40.27 -2.14 -3.89
N GLU A 207 -39.00 -1.84 -3.65
CA GLU A 207 -38.17 -1.05 -4.57
C GLU A 207 -37.47 -2.02 -5.53
N ALA A 208 -37.75 -1.89 -6.82
CA ALA A 208 -37.14 -2.72 -7.86
C ALA A 208 -36.54 -1.84 -8.97
N LYS A 209 -35.41 -2.31 -9.50
CA LYS A 209 -34.68 -1.64 -10.60
C LYS A 209 -35.18 -2.13 -11.95
N PHE A 210 -35.37 -1.22 -12.88
CA PHE A 210 -35.65 -1.54 -14.26
C PHE A 210 -34.55 -2.42 -14.85
N TYR A 211 -34.96 -3.47 -15.54
CA TYR A 211 -34.06 -4.41 -16.17
C TYR A 211 -34.11 -4.29 -17.72
N GLY A 212 -35.26 -4.11 -18.26
CA GLY A 212 -35.55 -4.06 -19.69
C GLY A 212 -36.70 -4.99 -20.06
N THR A 213 -36.59 -5.62 -21.18
CA THR A 213 -37.53 -6.65 -21.62
C THR A 213 -37.01 -8.06 -21.23
N ASP A 214 -36.92 -8.99 -22.20
CA ASP A 214 -36.26 -10.28 -22.01
C ASP A 214 -34.75 -10.13 -21.80
N LYS A 215 -34.17 -9.02 -22.24
CA LYS A 215 -32.75 -8.68 -22.09
C LYS A 215 -32.60 -7.41 -21.29
N LYS A 216 -31.42 -7.28 -20.65
CA LYS A 216 -31.05 -6.04 -20.01
C LYS A 216 -31.00 -4.91 -21.04
N MET A 217 -31.65 -3.79 -20.72
CA MET A 217 -31.61 -2.57 -21.51
C MET A 217 -30.85 -1.48 -20.76
N ASP A 218 -29.97 -0.80 -21.48
CA ASP A 218 -29.35 0.42 -20.99
C ASP A 218 -30.11 1.60 -21.63
N ILE A 219 -30.38 2.64 -20.84
CA ILE A 219 -31.14 3.80 -21.24
C ILE A 219 -30.16 4.96 -21.41
N HIS A 220 -30.02 5.48 -22.65
CA HIS A 220 -28.92 6.38 -23.00
C HIS A 220 -29.31 7.86 -22.92
N ASN A 221 -30.60 8.18 -23.01
CA ASN A 221 -31.05 9.55 -23.06
C ASN A 221 -32.49 9.70 -22.53
N LYS A 222 -32.89 10.97 -22.35
CA LYS A 222 -34.24 11.30 -21.83
C LYS A 222 -35.35 10.82 -22.73
N ALA A 223 -35.20 10.85 -24.06
CA ALA A 223 -36.24 10.44 -24.98
C ALA A 223 -36.59 8.96 -24.83
N GLU A 224 -35.59 8.09 -24.72
CA GLU A 224 -35.79 6.67 -24.46
C GLU A 224 -36.46 6.44 -23.07
N MET A 225 -36.07 7.23 -22.05
CA MET A 225 -36.69 7.17 -20.73
C MET A 225 -38.18 7.58 -20.80
N ASP A 226 -38.48 8.67 -21.48
CA ASP A 226 -39.85 9.18 -21.61
C ASP A 226 -40.77 8.19 -22.36
N GLU A 227 -40.26 7.48 -23.38
CA GLU A 227 -40.98 6.40 -24.05
C GLU A 227 -41.31 5.22 -23.12
N ILE A 228 -40.33 4.78 -22.32
CA ILE A 228 -40.50 3.70 -21.34
C ILE A 228 -41.54 4.11 -20.28
N LEU A 229 -41.45 5.31 -19.75
CA LEU A 229 -42.39 5.82 -18.73
C LEU A 229 -43.81 5.87 -19.28
N LYS A 230 -44.00 6.33 -20.53
CA LYS A 230 -45.32 6.42 -21.18
C LYS A 230 -46.00 5.06 -21.36
N VAL A 231 -45.23 4.03 -21.62
CA VAL A 231 -45.75 2.65 -21.67
C VAL A 231 -46.14 2.19 -20.30
N LEU A 232 -45.28 2.40 -19.28
CA LEU A 232 -45.47 1.90 -17.93
C LEU A 232 -46.60 2.61 -17.17
N GLU A 233 -47.01 3.85 -17.56
CA GLU A 233 -48.08 4.60 -16.88
C GLU A 233 -49.44 3.86 -16.87
N ASN A 234 -49.69 3.02 -17.88
CA ASN A 234 -51.00 2.36 -18.05
C ASN A 234 -50.93 0.85 -17.84
N GLU A 235 -49.77 0.32 -17.39
CA GLU A 235 -49.58 -1.11 -17.21
C GLU A 235 -49.98 -1.60 -15.81
N GLU A 236 -50.48 -2.83 -15.77
CA GLU A 236 -50.64 -3.58 -14.50
C GLU A 236 -49.35 -4.27 -14.15
N PHE A 237 -48.99 -4.21 -12.90
CA PHE A 237 -47.76 -4.83 -12.41
C PHE A 237 -48.06 -6.12 -11.65
N GLU A 238 -47.28 -7.15 -11.92
CA GLU A 238 -47.35 -8.42 -11.21
C GLU A 238 -45.96 -9.03 -10.98
N ILE A 239 -45.86 -9.85 -9.97
CA ILE A 239 -44.64 -10.65 -9.73
C ILE A 239 -44.63 -11.83 -10.72
N SER A 240 -43.77 -11.70 -11.73
CA SER A 240 -43.63 -12.72 -12.77
C SER A 240 -42.76 -13.93 -12.33
N GLU A 241 -41.76 -13.65 -11.48
CA GLU A 241 -40.86 -14.69 -10.98
C GLU A 241 -40.39 -14.39 -9.55
N VAL A 242 -40.34 -15.41 -8.70
CA VAL A 242 -39.65 -15.40 -7.41
C VAL A 242 -38.69 -16.58 -7.40
N LYS A 243 -37.39 -16.26 -7.42
CA LYS A 243 -36.34 -17.29 -7.42
C LYS A 243 -35.60 -17.25 -6.07
N LYS A 244 -35.65 -18.36 -5.34
CA LYS A 244 -34.86 -18.60 -4.14
C LYS A 244 -33.60 -19.38 -4.51
N GLY A 245 -32.48 -19.05 -3.89
CA GLY A 245 -31.21 -19.74 -4.14
C GLY A 245 -30.25 -19.54 -2.99
N GLU A 246 -29.09 -20.13 -3.14
CA GLU A 246 -28.00 -20.00 -2.17
C GLU A 246 -26.78 -19.35 -2.84
N ARG A 247 -26.05 -18.56 -2.09
CA ARG A 247 -24.77 -17.99 -2.51
C ARG A 247 -23.72 -18.28 -1.45
N ILE A 248 -22.60 -18.83 -1.87
CA ILE A 248 -21.47 -19.11 -1.00
C ILE A 248 -20.43 -17.97 -1.19
N LYS A 249 -20.03 -17.35 -0.07
CA LYS A 249 -18.90 -16.42 -0.02
C LYS A 249 -17.72 -17.13 0.64
N ASN A 250 -16.68 -17.35 -0.13
CA ASN A 250 -15.47 -18.00 0.35
C ASN A 250 -14.64 -17.08 1.25
N ALA A 251 -13.99 -17.68 2.25
CA ALA A 251 -13.00 -17.01 3.06
C ALA A 251 -11.83 -16.47 2.21
N PRO A 252 -11.30 -15.29 2.53
CA PRO A 252 -10.14 -14.74 1.84
C PRO A 252 -8.88 -15.53 2.17
N LEU A 253 -7.92 -15.55 1.24
CA LEU A 253 -6.61 -16.15 1.47
C LEU A 253 -5.82 -15.37 2.54
N PRO A 254 -4.83 -16.00 3.20
CA PRO A 254 -3.93 -15.29 4.11
C PRO A 254 -3.14 -14.20 3.36
N PHE A 255 -2.55 -13.27 4.10
CA PHE A 255 -1.88 -12.13 3.49
C PHE A 255 -0.57 -12.48 2.81
N THR A 256 -0.38 -11.93 1.61
CA THR A 256 0.91 -11.63 1.01
C THR A 256 1.34 -10.22 1.39
N THR A 257 2.57 -9.81 1.04
CA THR A 257 3.02 -8.41 1.22
C THR A 257 2.11 -7.41 0.53
N SER A 258 1.72 -7.69 -0.72
CA SER A 258 0.86 -6.84 -1.51
C SER A 258 -0.53 -6.70 -0.89
N THR A 259 -1.19 -7.81 -0.60
CA THR A 259 -2.55 -7.80 -0.04
C THR A 259 -2.60 -7.21 1.37
N LEU A 260 -1.54 -7.37 2.18
CA LEU A 260 -1.42 -6.69 3.47
C LEU A 260 -1.33 -5.17 3.32
N GLN A 261 -0.52 -4.68 2.38
CA GLN A 261 -0.41 -3.24 2.10
C GLN A 261 -1.73 -2.66 1.61
N GLN A 262 -2.43 -3.35 0.72
CA GLN A 262 -3.74 -2.95 0.20
C GLN A 262 -4.77 -2.85 1.33
N GLU A 263 -4.92 -3.89 2.13
CA GLU A 263 -5.93 -3.94 3.17
C GLU A 263 -5.62 -2.99 4.34
N ALA A 264 -4.35 -2.86 4.74
CA ALA A 264 -3.94 -1.90 5.76
C ALA A 264 -4.16 -0.44 5.32
N SER A 265 -3.98 -0.14 4.03
CA SER A 265 -4.31 1.18 3.48
C SER A 265 -5.82 1.42 3.51
N LYS A 266 -6.63 0.44 3.10
CA LYS A 266 -8.10 0.53 3.02
C LYS A 266 -8.72 0.68 4.41
N THR A 267 -8.38 -0.19 5.35
CA THR A 267 -9.07 -0.32 6.65
C THR A 267 -8.42 0.47 7.77
N LEU A 268 -7.09 0.63 7.76
CA LEU A 268 -6.34 1.30 8.82
C LEU A 268 -5.86 2.70 8.43
N ASN A 269 -5.98 3.05 7.15
CA ASN A 269 -5.43 4.28 6.56
C ASN A 269 -3.89 4.39 6.79
N PHE A 270 -3.17 3.25 6.65
CA PHE A 270 -1.73 3.22 6.75
C PHE A 270 -1.11 3.35 5.34
N SER A 271 -0.01 4.11 5.23
CA SER A 271 0.81 4.08 4.01
C SER A 271 1.51 2.72 3.88
N THR A 272 1.89 2.37 2.66
CA THR A 272 2.67 1.15 2.39
C THR A 272 3.96 1.10 3.22
N GLN A 273 4.69 2.21 3.30
CA GLN A 273 5.89 2.34 4.12
C GLN A 273 5.61 2.12 5.62
N LYS A 274 4.53 2.73 6.16
CA LYS A 274 4.14 2.55 7.57
C LYS A 274 3.78 1.11 7.85
N THR A 275 3.02 0.48 6.97
CA THR A 275 2.62 -0.93 7.07
C THR A 275 3.85 -1.84 7.16
N MET A 276 4.80 -1.69 6.23
CA MET A 276 6.01 -2.52 6.21
C MET A 276 6.91 -2.27 7.42
N ARG A 277 7.04 -1.03 7.88
CA ARG A 277 7.80 -0.71 9.09
C ARG A 277 7.21 -1.36 10.35
N LEU A 278 5.89 -1.32 10.51
CA LEU A 278 5.21 -1.95 11.64
C LEU A 278 5.28 -3.49 11.55
N ALA A 279 5.10 -4.06 10.34
CA ALA A 279 5.24 -5.49 10.12
C ALA A 279 6.66 -5.97 10.46
N GLN A 280 7.70 -5.20 10.08
CA GLN A 280 9.09 -5.50 10.44
C GLN A 280 9.28 -5.55 11.97
N GLN A 281 8.70 -4.60 12.71
CA GLN A 281 8.76 -4.61 14.17
C GLN A 281 8.08 -5.83 14.79
N LEU A 282 6.91 -6.22 14.26
CA LEU A 282 6.17 -7.39 14.72
C LEU A 282 6.90 -8.71 14.41
N TYR A 283 7.60 -8.76 13.28
CA TYR A 283 8.42 -9.91 12.88
C TYR A 283 9.70 -10.02 13.72
N GLU A 284 10.46 -8.92 13.86
CA GLU A 284 11.76 -8.94 14.58
C GLU A 284 11.63 -9.17 16.08
N GLY A 285 10.48 -8.84 16.64
CA GLY A 285 10.13 -9.13 18.02
C GLY A 285 9.64 -7.93 18.81
N VAL A 286 8.62 -8.18 19.58
CA VAL A 286 8.03 -7.26 20.57
C VAL A 286 8.06 -7.89 21.96
N ASP A 287 8.18 -7.07 22.98
CA ASP A 287 8.17 -7.58 24.37
C ASP A 287 6.73 -7.90 24.79
N ILE A 288 6.41 -9.19 24.88
CA ILE A 288 5.11 -9.67 25.33
C ILE A 288 5.18 -9.96 26.82
N LYS A 289 4.29 -9.33 27.60
CA LYS A 289 4.20 -9.52 29.05
C LYS A 289 4.08 -11.01 29.40
N GLY A 290 5.00 -11.50 30.21
CA GLY A 290 5.08 -12.91 30.59
C GLY A 290 5.84 -13.84 29.64
N ASN A 291 6.04 -13.45 28.36
CA ASN A 291 6.72 -14.27 27.35
C ASN A 291 8.08 -13.69 26.87
N GLY A 292 8.38 -12.44 27.27
CA GLY A 292 9.57 -11.75 26.83
C GLY A 292 9.50 -11.32 25.35
N THR A 293 10.65 -11.02 24.74
CA THR A 293 10.73 -10.56 23.36
C THR A 293 10.57 -11.74 22.39
N VAL A 294 9.59 -11.67 21.49
CA VAL A 294 9.28 -12.73 20.51
C VAL A 294 8.71 -12.11 19.23
N GLY A 295 9.01 -12.68 18.07
CA GLY A 295 8.35 -12.36 16.80
C GLY A 295 6.90 -12.86 16.84
N VAL A 296 5.95 -11.97 16.56
CA VAL A 296 4.53 -12.30 16.64
C VAL A 296 3.89 -12.55 15.29
N ILE A 297 4.61 -12.27 14.19
CA ILE A 297 4.19 -12.63 12.82
C ILE A 297 5.34 -13.33 12.08
N THR A 298 5.00 -14.04 11.01
CA THR A 298 5.94 -14.62 10.06
C THR A 298 6.62 -13.55 9.22
N TYR A 299 7.61 -13.96 8.42
CA TYR A 299 8.34 -13.08 7.53
C TYR A 299 7.42 -12.30 6.59
N LEU A 300 7.66 -11.00 6.49
CA LEU A 300 6.72 -10.03 5.92
C LEU A 300 6.90 -9.77 4.42
N ARG A 301 8.01 -10.20 3.81
CA ARG A 301 8.26 -10.04 2.38
C ARG A 301 8.01 -11.34 1.65
N THR A 302 6.76 -11.58 1.29
CA THR A 302 6.33 -12.82 0.66
C THR A 302 5.20 -12.57 -0.34
N ASP A 303 5.20 -13.31 -1.42
CA ASP A 303 4.09 -13.44 -2.37
C ASP A 303 3.34 -14.78 -2.19
N SER A 304 3.80 -15.62 -1.25
CA SER A 304 3.20 -16.90 -0.93
C SER A 304 1.97 -16.76 -0.05
N VAL A 305 0.97 -17.58 -0.30
CA VAL A 305 -0.21 -17.80 0.56
C VAL A 305 -0.17 -19.17 1.27
N ARG A 306 0.96 -19.88 1.16
CA ARG A 306 1.20 -21.17 1.81
C ARG A 306 1.22 -21.00 3.33
N ILE A 307 0.72 -21.99 4.02
CA ILE A 307 0.75 -22.09 5.50
C ILE A 307 1.42 -23.42 5.84
N SER A 308 2.29 -23.43 6.85
CA SER A 308 2.87 -24.68 7.36
C SER A 308 1.81 -25.59 7.96
N ASP A 309 2.03 -26.89 7.89
CA ASP A 309 1.08 -27.89 8.41
C ASP A 309 0.83 -27.71 9.92
N GLU A 310 1.87 -27.33 10.68
CA GLU A 310 1.76 -27.05 12.11
C GLU A 310 0.83 -25.84 12.38
N ALA A 311 0.99 -24.75 11.62
CA ALA A 311 0.17 -23.56 11.79
C ALA A 311 -1.28 -23.82 11.32
N ASP A 312 -1.48 -24.61 10.26
CA ASP A 312 -2.82 -25.01 9.82
C ASP A 312 -3.53 -25.86 10.87
N ALA A 313 -2.84 -26.87 11.42
CA ALA A 313 -3.40 -27.73 12.48
C ALA A 313 -3.73 -26.92 13.75
N ALA A 314 -2.84 -26.02 14.18
CA ALA A 314 -3.08 -25.15 15.32
C ALA A 314 -4.30 -24.23 15.09
N ALA A 315 -4.42 -23.67 13.89
CA ALA A 315 -5.55 -22.81 13.54
C ALA A 315 -6.88 -23.56 13.54
N ARG A 316 -6.92 -24.77 12.96
CA ARG A 316 -8.11 -25.63 12.96
C ARG A 316 -8.55 -25.99 14.38
N SER A 317 -7.61 -26.40 15.23
CA SER A 317 -7.89 -26.72 16.62
C SER A 317 -8.40 -25.49 17.39
N TYR A 318 -7.83 -24.32 17.15
CA TYR A 318 -8.29 -23.06 17.76
C TYR A 318 -9.72 -22.71 17.30
N ILE A 319 -10.00 -22.80 16.00
CA ILE A 319 -11.33 -22.47 15.44
C ILE A 319 -12.39 -23.45 15.98
N SER A 320 -12.10 -24.74 15.94
CA SER A 320 -13.00 -25.77 16.51
C SER A 320 -13.33 -25.50 17.97
N SER A 321 -12.32 -25.18 18.79
CA SER A 321 -12.51 -24.91 20.23
C SER A 321 -13.25 -23.62 20.56
N GLN A 322 -13.13 -22.57 19.71
CA GLN A 322 -13.70 -21.24 20.00
C GLN A 322 -15.02 -20.97 19.30
N TYR A 323 -15.27 -21.61 18.14
CA TYR A 323 -16.41 -21.32 17.28
C TYR A 323 -17.26 -22.57 16.99
N GLY A 324 -16.71 -23.76 17.08
CA GLY A 324 -17.35 -25.03 16.72
C GLY A 324 -16.74 -25.68 15.49
N GLU A 325 -16.94 -26.99 15.35
CA GLU A 325 -16.42 -27.80 14.22
C GLU A 325 -16.95 -27.30 12.87
N GLU A 326 -18.20 -26.85 12.82
CA GLU A 326 -18.84 -26.34 11.60
C GLU A 326 -18.18 -25.09 11.04
N TYR A 327 -17.41 -24.37 11.86
CA TYR A 327 -16.63 -23.20 11.42
C TYR A 327 -15.27 -23.56 10.85
N VAL A 328 -14.82 -24.80 10.96
CA VAL A 328 -13.55 -25.26 10.39
C VAL A 328 -13.72 -25.51 8.89
N SER A 329 -12.85 -24.96 8.06
CA SER A 329 -12.90 -25.20 6.62
C SER A 329 -12.59 -26.69 6.31
N GLU A 330 -13.44 -27.39 5.57
CA GLU A 330 -13.20 -28.78 5.15
C GLU A 330 -12.02 -28.89 4.17
N THR A 331 -11.82 -27.87 3.36
CA THR A 331 -10.76 -27.83 2.35
C THR A 331 -9.74 -26.76 2.67
N ALA A 332 -8.51 -27.16 2.96
CA ALA A 332 -7.39 -26.21 2.85
C ALA A 332 -7.35 -25.72 1.39
N LYS A 333 -7.66 -24.45 1.14
CA LYS A 333 -7.46 -23.87 -0.19
C LYS A 333 -5.97 -23.86 -0.47
N THR A 334 -5.49 -24.91 -1.12
CA THR A 334 -4.18 -24.93 -1.75
C THR A 334 -4.26 -24.09 -3.02
N VAL A 335 -3.23 -23.31 -3.25
CA VAL A 335 -3.03 -22.55 -4.49
C VAL A 335 -3.16 -23.49 -5.69
N LYS A 336 -3.83 -23.05 -6.76
CA LYS A 336 -3.92 -23.81 -8.01
C LYS A 336 -2.51 -24.19 -8.45
N LYS A 337 -2.27 -25.49 -8.71
CA LYS A 337 -1.04 -26.00 -9.34
C LYS A 337 -0.79 -25.18 -10.62
N GLY A 338 0.32 -24.45 -10.67
CA GLY A 338 0.71 -23.65 -11.86
C GLY A 338 1.19 -22.23 -11.59
N GLN A 339 0.92 -21.63 -10.44
CA GLN A 339 1.63 -20.40 -10.05
C GLN A 339 3.01 -20.78 -9.51
N LYS A 340 4.06 -20.19 -10.11
CA LYS A 340 5.45 -20.29 -9.63
C LYS A 340 5.50 -19.59 -8.26
N ILE A 341 5.40 -20.36 -7.19
CA ILE A 341 5.55 -19.90 -5.82
C ILE A 341 6.97 -20.21 -5.42
N GLN A 342 7.68 -19.27 -4.82
CA GLN A 342 8.88 -19.57 -4.06
C GLN A 342 8.49 -20.50 -2.90
N ASP A 343 8.70 -21.80 -3.06
CA ASP A 343 8.26 -22.84 -2.12
C ASP A 343 8.80 -22.67 -0.68
N ALA A 344 9.81 -21.81 -0.50
CA ALA A 344 10.44 -21.57 0.80
C ALA A 344 9.68 -20.60 1.71
N HIS A 345 8.80 -19.75 1.16
CA HIS A 345 8.10 -18.72 1.92
C HIS A 345 6.70 -19.16 2.35
N GLU A 346 6.27 -18.63 3.49
CA GLU A 346 4.90 -18.72 3.99
C GLU A 346 4.18 -17.39 3.84
N ALA A 347 2.84 -17.41 3.95
CA ALA A 347 2.02 -16.22 4.08
C ALA A 347 2.33 -15.45 5.37
N ILE A 348 1.96 -14.19 5.42
CA ILE A 348 2.03 -13.37 6.62
C ILE A 348 0.91 -13.79 7.58
N ARG A 349 1.28 -14.37 8.71
CA ARG A 349 0.37 -14.89 9.73
C ARG A 349 0.91 -14.65 11.15
N PRO A 350 0.10 -14.75 12.19
CA PRO A 350 0.61 -14.82 13.55
C PRO A 350 1.49 -16.07 13.72
N THR A 351 2.57 -15.95 14.50
CA THR A 351 3.43 -17.10 14.85
C THR A 351 2.72 -18.10 15.74
N ASP A 352 1.72 -17.64 16.48
CA ASP A 352 0.92 -18.42 17.40
C ASP A 352 -0.51 -17.85 17.42
N ILE A 353 -1.47 -18.63 16.91
CA ILE A 353 -2.87 -18.20 16.82
C ILE A 353 -3.50 -18.01 18.20
N SER A 354 -3.03 -18.72 19.21
CA SER A 354 -3.52 -18.58 20.58
C SER A 354 -3.23 -17.22 21.21
N ARG A 355 -2.23 -16.50 20.69
CA ARG A 355 -1.96 -15.10 21.05
C ARG A 355 -2.96 -14.17 20.39
N THR A 356 -4.18 -14.16 20.89
CA THR A 356 -5.22 -13.30 20.35
C THR A 356 -4.86 -11.82 20.47
N PRO A 357 -5.36 -10.95 19.59
CA PRO A 357 -5.09 -9.51 19.69
C PRO A 357 -5.40 -8.91 21.05
N VAL A 358 -6.48 -9.37 21.68
CA VAL A 358 -6.89 -8.89 23.01
C VAL A 358 -5.85 -9.20 24.08
N GLN A 359 -5.29 -10.42 24.06
CA GLN A 359 -4.31 -10.86 25.08
C GLN A 359 -3.00 -10.07 25.02
N ILE A 360 -2.55 -9.66 23.82
CA ILE A 360 -1.26 -8.96 23.69
C ILE A 360 -1.41 -7.44 23.47
N LYS A 361 -2.62 -6.91 23.59
CA LYS A 361 -2.93 -5.49 23.34
C LYS A 361 -2.05 -4.54 24.16
N GLU A 362 -1.85 -4.83 25.45
CA GLU A 362 -1.05 -3.99 26.35
C GLU A 362 0.45 -4.00 26.03
N SER A 363 0.92 -5.02 25.30
CA SER A 363 2.32 -5.18 24.89
C SER A 363 2.64 -4.46 23.58
N LEU A 364 1.62 -3.97 22.87
CA LEU A 364 1.75 -3.37 21.55
C LEU A 364 1.39 -1.88 21.58
N THR A 365 2.09 -1.10 20.74
CA THR A 365 1.60 0.25 20.45
C THR A 365 0.26 0.18 19.71
N ARG A 366 -0.50 1.28 19.73
CA ARG A 366 -1.81 1.35 19.07
C ARG A 366 -1.76 0.91 17.60
N ASP A 367 -0.75 1.34 16.87
CA ASP A 367 -0.63 1.03 15.43
C ASP A 367 -0.15 -0.41 15.20
N GLN A 368 0.77 -0.92 16.03
CA GLN A 368 1.17 -2.33 16.01
C GLN A 368 -0.02 -3.24 16.33
N PHE A 369 -0.82 -2.90 17.34
CA PHE A 369 -2.03 -3.65 17.68
C PHE A 369 -3.01 -3.72 16.51
N ARG A 370 -3.30 -2.58 15.87
CA ARG A 370 -4.24 -2.54 14.73
C ARG A 370 -3.75 -3.41 13.56
N LEU A 371 -2.46 -3.36 13.25
CA LEU A 371 -1.89 -4.18 12.18
C LEU A 371 -1.88 -5.66 12.55
N TYR A 372 -1.46 -6.00 13.78
CA TYR A 372 -1.48 -7.38 14.27
C TYR A 372 -2.91 -7.96 14.26
N GLN A 373 -3.88 -7.19 14.72
CA GLN A 373 -5.30 -7.59 14.70
C GLN A 373 -5.79 -7.89 13.28
N LEU A 374 -5.39 -7.07 12.30
CA LEU A 374 -5.73 -7.28 10.90
C LEU A 374 -5.13 -8.59 10.37
N ILE A 375 -3.85 -8.84 10.64
CA ILE A 375 -3.14 -10.06 10.24
C ILE A 375 -3.75 -11.29 10.91
N TRP A 376 -3.99 -11.23 12.21
CA TRP A 376 -4.55 -12.32 12.98
C TRP A 376 -5.96 -12.70 12.49
N LYS A 377 -6.85 -11.72 12.35
CA LYS A 377 -8.21 -11.94 11.87
C LYS A 377 -8.22 -12.53 10.46
N ARG A 378 -7.39 -12.05 9.56
CA ARG A 378 -7.28 -12.54 8.19
C ARG A 378 -6.81 -14.00 8.17
N PHE A 379 -5.82 -14.34 8.97
CA PHE A 379 -5.31 -15.69 9.08
C PHE A 379 -6.38 -16.66 9.63
N ALA A 380 -7.00 -16.31 10.76
CA ALA A 380 -8.08 -17.11 11.33
C ALA A 380 -9.21 -17.33 10.32
N ALA A 381 -9.71 -16.26 9.70
CA ALA A 381 -10.75 -16.32 8.66
C ALA A 381 -10.37 -17.24 7.50
N SER A 382 -9.10 -17.21 7.07
CA SER A 382 -8.62 -18.04 5.94
C SER A 382 -8.70 -19.55 6.18
N ARG A 383 -8.84 -19.97 7.44
CA ARG A 383 -8.99 -21.38 7.87
C ARG A 383 -10.41 -21.73 8.26
N MET A 384 -11.34 -20.75 8.20
CA MET A 384 -12.74 -20.93 8.54
C MET A 384 -13.59 -21.30 7.32
N ALA A 385 -14.74 -21.90 7.61
CA ALA A 385 -15.74 -22.26 6.63
C ALA A 385 -16.29 -21.03 5.89
N PRO A 386 -16.70 -21.18 4.62
CA PRO A 386 -17.30 -20.09 3.85
C PRO A 386 -18.63 -19.63 4.47
N ALA A 387 -18.96 -18.35 4.28
CA ALA A 387 -20.27 -17.84 4.63
C ALA A 387 -21.31 -18.28 3.59
N LYS A 388 -22.51 -18.63 4.06
CA LYS A 388 -23.65 -19.03 3.22
C LYS A 388 -24.74 -17.98 3.32
N TYR A 389 -25.29 -17.62 2.19
CA TYR A 389 -26.37 -16.66 2.06
C TYR A 389 -27.57 -17.32 1.40
N GLU A 390 -28.75 -17.13 1.97
CA GLU A 390 -30.00 -17.31 1.26
C GLU A 390 -30.25 -16.07 0.38
N THR A 391 -30.51 -16.29 -0.89
CA THR A 391 -30.79 -15.23 -1.85
C THR A 391 -32.21 -15.34 -2.36
N THR A 392 -32.89 -14.21 -2.46
CA THR A 392 -34.23 -14.13 -3.08
C THR A 392 -34.13 -13.06 -4.19
N SER A 393 -34.48 -13.45 -5.40
CA SER A 393 -34.60 -12.53 -6.54
C SER A 393 -36.06 -12.51 -6.99
N VAL A 394 -36.60 -11.32 -7.18
CA VAL A 394 -37.97 -11.10 -7.61
C VAL A 394 -37.94 -10.32 -8.91
N LYS A 395 -38.74 -10.77 -9.88
CA LYS A 395 -39.04 -10.02 -11.10
C LYS A 395 -40.47 -9.50 -11.05
N VAL A 396 -40.63 -8.23 -11.33
CA VAL A 396 -41.92 -7.57 -11.47
C VAL A 396 -42.09 -7.23 -12.94
N ALA A 397 -43.14 -7.75 -13.55
CA ALA A 397 -43.50 -7.46 -14.94
C ALA A 397 -44.53 -6.33 -14.99
N GLY A 398 -44.38 -5.43 -15.94
CA GLY A 398 -45.33 -4.39 -16.32
C GLY A 398 -45.32 -4.27 -17.84
N GLY A 399 -46.35 -4.83 -18.53
CA GLY A 399 -46.36 -4.99 -19.94
C GLY A 399 -45.18 -5.84 -20.44
N ASP A 400 -44.44 -5.33 -21.44
CA ASP A 400 -43.24 -5.99 -21.95
C ASP A 400 -41.97 -5.75 -21.09
N TYR A 401 -42.07 -4.90 -20.07
CA TYR A 401 -40.93 -4.51 -19.23
C TYR A 401 -40.85 -5.27 -17.92
N THR A 402 -39.65 -5.44 -17.44
CA THR A 402 -39.34 -6.15 -16.21
C THR A 402 -38.51 -5.28 -15.27
N PHE A 403 -38.88 -5.29 -14.00
CA PHE A 403 -38.05 -4.77 -12.90
C PHE A 403 -37.49 -5.91 -12.06
N THR A 404 -36.32 -5.72 -11.49
CA THR A 404 -35.67 -6.74 -10.69
C THR A 404 -35.26 -6.21 -9.33
N VAL A 405 -35.42 -7.01 -8.30
CA VAL A 405 -34.89 -6.73 -6.97
C VAL A 405 -34.32 -8.02 -6.38
N SER A 406 -33.21 -7.90 -5.66
CA SER A 406 -32.58 -9.04 -5.00
C SER A 406 -32.30 -8.72 -3.55
N ALA A 407 -32.47 -9.69 -2.68
CA ALA A 407 -32.07 -9.64 -1.28
C ALA A 407 -31.21 -10.85 -0.93
N SER A 408 -30.34 -10.65 0.04
CA SER A 408 -29.48 -11.72 0.58
C SER A 408 -29.50 -11.67 2.09
N LYS A 409 -29.77 -12.81 2.73
CA LYS A 409 -29.71 -12.97 4.17
C LYS A 409 -28.61 -13.97 4.52
N VAL A 410 -27.79 -13.64 5.53
CA VAL A 410 -26.79 -14.58 6.03
C VAL A 410 -27.50 -15.76 6.69
N ALA A 411 -27.31 -16.95 6.14
CA ALA A 411 -27.79 -18.21 6.70
C ALA A 411 -26.75 -18.82 7.65
N PHE A 412 -25.48 -18.73 7.27
CA PHE A 412 -24.35 -19.13 8.09
C PHE A 412 -23.21 -18.12 7.88
N ASP A 413 -22.73 -17.52 8.95
CA ASP A 413 -21.76 -16.45 8.89
C ASP A 413 -20.32 -16.93 8.63
N GLY A 414 -19.97 -18.17 9.02
CA GLY A 414 -18.66 -18.74 8.77
C GLY A 414 -17.53 -17.79 9.16
N PHE A 415 -16.63 -17.52 8.23
CA PHE A 415 -15.48 -16.61 8.46
C PHE A 415 -15.88 -15.15 8.77
N LEU A 416 -17.10 -14.73 8.44
CA LEU A 416 -17.57 -13.37 8.73
C LEU A 416 -17.68 -13.10 10.23
N SER A 417 -17.79 -14.13 11.06
CA SER A 417 -17.76 -14.00 12.52
C SER A 417 -16.46 -13.39 13.04
N VAL A 418 -15.36 -13.50 12.28
CA VAL A 418 -14.03 -12.99 12.64
C VAL A 418 -13.60 -11.83 11.75
N TYR A 419 -13.90 -11.91 10.45
CA TYR A 419 -13.37 -11.00 9.45
C TYR A 419 -14.44 -10.51 8.49
N MET A 420 -14.96 -9.31 8.76
CA MET A 420 -15.90 -8.59 7.90
C MET A 420 -15.17 -7.50 7.12
N GLN A 421 -15.47 -7.37 5.83
CA GLN A 421 -15.07 -6.25 5.00
C GLN A 421 -16.18 -5.19 4.98
N GLU A 422 -15.86 -3.95 4.56
CA GLU A 422 -16.85 -2.85 4.49
C GLU A 422 -18.08 -3.21 3.63
N GLU A 423 -17.88 -4.02 2.60
CA GLU A 423 -18.94 -4.50 1.71
C GLU A 423 -19.94 -5.41 2.44
N ASP A 424 -19.46 -6.18 3.42
CA ASP A 424 -20.28 -7.09 4.24
C ASP A 424 -21.13 -6.34 5.27
N MET A 425 -20.73 -5.11 5.62
CA MET A 425 -21.45 -4.26 6.58
C MET A 425 -22.64 -3.53 5.96
N LYS A 426 -22.74 -3.48 4.62
CA LYS A 426 -23.89 -2.86 3.95
C LYS A 426 -25.12 -3.73 4.19
N LYS A 427 -26.13 -3.13 4.82
CA LYS A 427 -27.45 -3.78 4.99
C LYS A 427 -28.02 -4.06 3.60
N GLY A 428 -28.16 -5.34 3.25
CA GLY A 428 -28.85 -5.74 2.04
C GLY A 428 -30.35 -5.39 2.12
N ASN A 429 -31.01 -5.35 0.99
CA ASN A 429 -32.47 -5.24 0.93
C ASN A 429 -33.09 -6.40 1.72
N VAL A 430 -34.13 -6.11 2.44
CA VAL A 430 -34.93 -7.13 3.13
C VAL A 430 -36.23 -7.29 2.34
N LEU A 431 -36.42 -8.43 1.71
CA LEU A 431 -37.66 -8.78 1.02
C LEU A 431 -38.58 -9.52 1.96
N SER A 432 -39.87 -9.26 1.84
CA SER A 432 -40.87 -10.01 2.56
C SER A 432 -40.92 -11.47 2.11
N GLN A 433 -41.19 -12.37 3.03
CA GLN A 433 -41.35 -13.78 2.74
C GLN A 433 -42.71 -14.13 2.07
N SER A 434 -43.66 -13.16 2.08
CA SER A 434 -44.99 -13.29 1.50
C SER A 434 -45.05 -13.19 -0.02
N LEU A 435 -43.95 -12.72 -0.65
CA LEU A 435 -43.91 -12.53 -2.11
C LEU A 435 -43.98 -13.82 -2.89
N SER A 436 -44.98 -13.92 -3.80
CA SER A 436 -45.21 -15.09 -4.63
C SER A 436 -45.50 -14.70 -6.09
N LYS A 437 -45.20 -15.60 -7.01
CA LYS A 437 -45.52 -15.45 -8.42
C LYS A 437 -47.02 -15.24 -8.64
N GLY A 438 -47.39 -14.31 -9.53
CA GLY A 438 -48.78 -13.96 -9.86
C GLY A 438 -49.40 -12.94 -8.90
N MET A 439 -48.65 -12.46 -7.87
CA MET A 439 -49.12 -11.43 -6.98
C MET A 439 -49.19 -10.09 -7.71
N LYS A 440 -50.36 -9.47 -7.75
CA LYS A 440 -50.54 -8.14 -8.31
C LYS A 440 -49.99 -7.06 -7.40
N LEU A 441 -49.33 -6.08 -8.00
CA LEU A 441 -48.71 -4.97 -7.30
C LEU A 441 -49.32 -3.67 -7.78
N LYS A 442 -49.47 -2.71 -6.87
CA LYS A 442 -49.88 -1.36 -7.23
C LYS A 442 -48.65 -0.46 -7.35
N LEU A 443 -48.46 0.12 -8.52
CA LEU A 443 -47.40 1.12 -8.72
C LEU A 443 -47.68 2.31 -7.79
N LYS A 444 -46.67 2.67 -6.99
CA LYS A 444 -46.69 3.88 -6.15
C LYS A 444 -45.97 5.01 -6.89
N GLU A 445 -44.79 4.76 -7.40
CA GLU A 445 -43.97 5.79 -8.04
C GLU A 445 -42.91 5.15 -8.97
N LEU A 446 -42.64 5.78 -10.11
CA LEU A 446 -41.49 5.53 -10.97
C LEU A 446 -40.48 6.66 -10.76
N LYS A 447 -39.23 6.32 -10.49
CA LYS A 447 -38.13 7.27 -10.22
C LYS A 447 -37.08 7.20 -11.32
N PRO A 448 -37.21 8.01 -12.39
CA PRO A 448 -36.16 8.16 -13.36
C PRO A 448 -35.04 9.04 -12.79
N GLU A 449 -33.80 8.61 -12.95
CA GLU A 449 -32.62 9.35 -12.51
C GLU A 449 -31.60 9.44 -13.65
N GLN A 450 -31.19 10.68 -13.95
CA GLN A 450 -30.13 10.97 -14.92
C GLN A 450 -28.76 10.78 -14.26
N HIS A 451 -27.87 10.13 -14.93
CA HIS A 451 -26.49 9.90 -14.53
C HIS A 451 -25.51 10.23 -15.66
N PHE A 452 -24.28 10.46 -15.29
CA PHE A 452 -23.16 10.55 -16.21
C PHE A 452 -22.08 9.57 -15.78
N THR A 453 -21.45 8.90 -16.75
CA THR A 453 -20.30 8.07 -16.46
C THR A 453 -19.21 8.91 -15.79
N GLN A 454 -18.46 8.30 -14.88
CA GLN A 454 -17.40 8.97 -14.14
C GLN A 454 -16.04 8.52 -14.66
N PRO A 455 -15.04 9.40 -14.67
CA PRO A 455 -13.69 9.01 -15.02
C PRO A 455 -13.15 7.93 -14.06
N PRO A 456 -12.13 7.16 -14.48
CA PRO A 456 -11.50 6.23 -13.59
C PRO A 456 -10.92 6.97 -12.36
N ALA A 457 -10.93 6.33 -11.22
CA ALA A 457 -10.40 6.94 -10.00
C ALA A 457 -8.88 7.11 -10.06
N HIS A 458 -8.36 8.18 -9.47
CA HIS A 458 -6.92 8.34 -9.24
C HIS A 458 -6.36 7.15 -8.48
N TYR A 459 -5.09 6.83 -8.73
CA TYR A 459 -4.42 5.82 -7.95
C TYR A 459 -4.29 6.22 -6.48
N THR A 460 -4.48 5.25 -5.60
CA THR A 460 -4.02 5.28 -4.21
C THR A 460 -2.76 4.43 -4.10
N GLU A 461 -2.02 4.52 -2.98
CA GLU A 461 -0.90 3.59 -2.77
C GLU A 461 -1.35 2.12 -2.87
N ALA A 462 -2.54 1.80 -2.37
CA ALA A 462 -3.10 0.44 -2.40
C ALA A 462 -3.42 -0.03 -3.83
N SER A 463 -4.13 0.79 -4.62
CA SER A 463 -4.47 0.42 -5.98
C SER A 463 -3.25 0.38 -6.90
N LEU A 464 -2.24 1.23 -6.65
CA LEU A 464 -0.98 1.18 -7.37
C LEU A 464 -0.20 -0.12 -7.08
N VAL A 465 -0.11 -0.53 -5.79
CA VAL A 465 0.49 -1.83 -5.43
C VAL A 465 -0.21 -2.98 -6.12
N LYS A 466 -1.55 -2.96 -6.12
CA LYS A 466 -2.36 -3.98 -6.80
C LYS A 466 -2.06 -4.04 -8.29
N THR A 467 -2.08 -2.91 -8.97
CA THR A 467 -1.78 -2.82 -10.41
C THR A 467 -0.35 -3.26 -10.72
N MET A 468 0.64 -2.85 -9.92
CA MET A 468 2.02 -3.29 -10.10
C MET A 468 2.16 -4.82 -9.93
N GLU A 469 1.48 -5.42 -8.96
CA GLU A 469 1.46 -6.87 -8.76
C GLU A 469 0.81 -7.60 -9.95
N GLU A 470 -0.36 -7.15 -10.40
CA GLU A 470 -1.09 -7.72 -11.54
C GLU A 470 -0.29 -7.64 -12.85
N LEU A 471 0.47 -6.58 -13.04
CA LEU A 471 1.35 -6.37 -14.19
C LEU A 471 2.73 -7.06 -14.04
N GLY A 472 3.02 -7.67 -12.91
CA GLY A 472 4.33 -8.30 -12.63
C GLY A 472 5.48 -7.33 -12.38
N ILE A 473 5.18 -6.07 -12.07
CA ILE A 473 6.15 -4.99 -11.87
C ILE A 473 6.54 -4.89 -10.40
N GLY A 474 7.82 -5.07 -10.11
CA GLY A 474 8.33 -5.10 -8.74
C GLY A 474 8.08 -6.43 -8.04
N ARG A 475 8.44 -6.49 -6.77
CA ARG A 475 8.33 -7.66 -5.90
C ARG A 475 8.03 -7.20 -4.47
N PRO A 476 7.70 -8.10 -3.52
CA PRO A 476 7.41 -7.75 -2.12
C PRO A 476 8.40 -6.78 -1.47
N SER A 477 9.67 -6.87 -1.82
CA SER A 477 10.72 -5.98 -1.31
C SER A 477 10.70 -4.57 -1.90
N THR A 478 10.03 -4.34 -3.03
CA THR A 478 10.14 -3.08 -3.80
C THR A 478 8.89 -2.23 -3.87
N TYR A 479 7.70 -2.76 -3.63
CA TYR A 479 6.46 -1.96 -3.74
C TYR A 479 6.51 -0.69 -2.87
N ALA A 480 6.68 -0.82 -1.57
CA ALA A 480 6.73 0.33 -0.66
C ALA A 480 7.93 1.27 -0.92
N PRO A 481 9.17 0.79 -1.16
CA PRO A 481 10.28 1.65 -1.54
C PRO A 481 10.05 2.45 -2.82
N THR A 482 9.47 1.84 -3.86
CA THR A 482 9.16 2.50 -5.14
C THR A 482 8.19 3.66 -4.92
N ILE A 483 7.06 3.40 -4.26
CA ILE A 483 6.04 4.42 -3.97
C ILE A 483 6.63 5.54 -3.11
N THR A 484 7.38 5.18 -2.07
CA THR A 484 8.06 6.16 -1.21
C THR A 484 9.03 7.03 -2.02
N THR A 485 9.74 6.44 -2.98
CA THR A 485 10.72 7.16 -3.81
C THR A 485 10.03 8.16 -4.73
N ILE A 486 9.00 7.77 -5.49
CA ILE A 486 8.31 8.69 -6.43
C ILE A 486 7.64 9.85 -5.68
N ILE A 487 7.12 9.62 -4.47
CA ILE A 487 6.59 10.68 -3.62
C ILE A 487 7.72 11.57 -3.06
N SER A 488 8.81 11.00 -2.56
CA SER A 488 9.93 11.76 -1.99
C SER A 488 10.68 12.60 -3.04
N ARG A 489 10.74 12.10 -4.28
CA ARG A 489 11.28 12.82 -5.46
C ARG A 489 10.30 13.84 -6.02
N ARG A 490 9.06 13.83 -5.54
CA ARG A 490 7.99 14.73 -5.97
C ARG A 490 7.61 14.58 -7.44
N TYR A 491 7.74 13.41 -7.96
CA TYR A 491 7.13 13.07 -9.22
C TYR A 491 5.61 12.93 -9.05
N VAL A 492 5.20 12.56 -7.84
CA VAL A 492 3.82 12.38 -7.43
C VAL A 492 3.59 13.09 -6.10
N SER A 493 2.49 13.81 -5.97
CA SER A 493 1.96 14.33 -4.72
C SER A 493 0.91 13.38 -4.17
N LYS A 494 0.74 13.39 -2.85
CA LYS A 494 -0.30 12.61 -2.18
C LYS A 494 -1.24 13.55 -1.45
N GLU A 495 -2.49 13.59 -1.86
CA GLU A 495 -3.56 14.32 -1.21
C GLU A 495 -4.59 13.35 -0.65
N GLN A 496 -4.79 13.41 0.65
CA GLN A 496 -5.58 12.43 1.39
C GLN A 496 -5.12 10.98 1.12
N ARG A 497 -5.78 10.26 0.22
CA ARG A 497 -5.44 8.89 -0.20
C ARG A 497 -4.95 8.81 -1.64
N ASN A 498 -5.27 9.80 -2.45
CA ASN A 498 -5.01 9.81 -3.89
C ASN A 498 -3.58 10.28 -4.20
N LEU A 499 -3.07 9.76 -5.29
CA LEU A 499 -1.79 10.11 -5.87
C LEU A 499 -2.05 10.94 -7.13
N TYR A 500 -1.42 12.10 -7.22
CA TYR A 500 -1.53 13.02 -8.35
C TYR A 500 -0.14 13.23 -8.95
N VAL A 501 -0.05 13.26 -10.26
CA VAL A 501 1.19 13.62 -10.95
C VAL A 501 1.48 15.10 -10.73
N THR A 502 2.75 15.43 -10.54
CA THR A 502 3.20 16.82 -10.50
C THR A 502 3.76 17.22 -11.86
N GLU A 503 3.87 18.51 -12.15
CA GLU A 503 4.54 19.01 -13.36
C GLU A 503 5.95 18.39 -13.53
N LEU A 504 6.71 18.29 -12.43
CA LEU A 504 8.01 17.61 -12.43
C LEU A 504 7.88 16.13 -12.82
N GLY A 505 6.85 15.45 -12.35
CA GLY A 505 6.56 14.05 -12.69
C GLY A 505 6.23 13.88 -14.18
N GLU A 506 5.42 14.76 -14.73
CA GLU A 506 5.07 14.76 -16.15
C GLU A 506 6.31 14.99 -17.03
N VAL A 507 7.13 15.98 -16.71
CA VAL A 507 8.39 16.25 -17.44
C VAL A 507 9.33 15.06 -17.40
N VAL A 508 9.55 14.46 -16.21
CA VAL A 508 10.41 13.26 -16.07
C VAL A 508 9.83 12.09 -16.85
N ASN A 509 8.52 11.85 -16.77
CA ASN A 509 7.86 10.78 -17.52
C ASN A 509 7.97 10.99 -19.04
N SER A 510 7.78 12.22 -19.52
CA SER A 510 7.90 12.56 -20.94
C SER A 510 9.32 12.28 -21.47
N ILE A 511 10.35 12.75 -20.72
CA ILE A 511 11.75 12.47 -21.07
C ILE A 511 12.01 10.95 -21.09
N MET A 512 11.51 10.23 -20.09
CA MET A 512 11.70 8.78 -20.01
C MET A 512 10.96 8.05 -21.15
N LYS A 513 9.76 8.47 -21.54
CA LYS A 513 9.01 7.92 -22.69
C LYS A 513 9.72 8.19 -24.02
N GLN A 514 10.32 9.36 -24.17
CA GLN A 514 11.02 9.79 -25.40
C GLN A 514 12.38 9.10 -25.54
N ALA A 515 13.21 9.16 -24.53
CA ALA A 515 14.62 8.74 -24.60
C ALA A 515 14.85 7.28 -24.16
N PHE A 516 13.98 6.72 -23.32
CA PHE A 516 14.13 5.38 -22.75
C PHE A 516 12.82 4.57 -22.80
N PRO A 517 12.22 4.42 -24.01
CA PRO A 517 10.92 3.77 -24.16
C PRO A 517 10.91 2.34 -23.60
N SER A 518 11.98 1.60 -23.81
CA SER A 518 12.14 0.23 -23.30
C SER A 518 12.12 0.16 -21.77
N ILE A 519 12.79 1.10 -21.08
CA ILE A 519 12.90 1.10 -19.62
C ILE A 519 11.56 1.41 -18.95
N VAL A 520 10.72 2.23 -19.57
CA VAL A 520 9.39 2.56 -19.08
C VAL A 520 8.30 1.65 -19.64
N ASP A 521 8.65 0.67 -20.46
CA ASP A 521 7.72 -0.34 -20.93
C ASP A 521 7.36 -1.33 -19.82
N VAL A 522 6.04 -1.54 -19.66
CA VAL A 522 5.47 -2.41 -18.64
C VAL A 522 5.90 -3.86 -18.85
N ASN A 523 5.80 -4.35 -20.09
CA ASN A 523 6.10 -5.73 -20.43
C ASN A 523 7.60 -6.02 -20.32
N PHE A 524 8.43 -5.07 -20.74
CA PHE A 524 9.89 -5.18 -20.58
C PHE A 524 10.27 -5.31 -19.10
N THR A 525 9.74 -4.44 -18.25
CA THR A 525 10.02 -4.48 -16.81
C THR A 525 9.51 -5.77 -16.16
N ALA A 526 8.30 -6.22 -16.50
CA ALA A 526 7.75 -7.49 -16.02
C ALA A 526 8.60 -8.69 -16.48
N THR A 527 9.04 -8.71 -17.75
CA THR A 527 9.93 -9.74 -18.29
C THR A 527 11.26 -9.75 -17.55
N MET A 528 11.84 -8.59 -17.27
CA MET A 528 13.10 -8.46 -16.52
C MET A 528 12.97 -9.00 -15.09
N GLU A 529 11.86 -8.71 -14.39
CA GLU A 529 11.58 -9.29 -13.07
C GLU A 529 11.45 -10.83 -13.16
N GLY A 530 10.80 -11.33 -14.22
CA GLY A 530 10.73 -12.77 -14.48
C GLY A 530 12.09 -13.42 -14.78
N LEU A 531 12.99 -12.72 -15.49
CA LEU A 531 14.36 -13.19 -15.73
C LEU A 531 15.15 -13.26 -14.41
N LEU A 532 14.99 -12.29 -13.52
CA LEU A 532 15.62 -12.34 -12.19
C LEU A 532 15.11 -13.51 -11.35
N ASP A 533 13.83 -13.87 -11.46
CA ASP A 533 13.30 -15.08 -10.83
C ASP A 533 13.85 -16.35 -11.48
N CYS A 534 14.11 -16.35 -12.80
CA CYS A 534 14.80 -17.46 -13.48
C CYS A 534 16.25 -17.62 -13.02
N VAL A 535 16.95 -16.51 -12.73
CA VAL A 535 18.30 -16.56 -12.11
C VAL A 535 18.22 -17.18 -10.71
N GLU A 536 17.26 -16.76 -9.90
CA GLU A 536 17.02 -17.30 -8.56
C GLU A 536 16.77 -18.81 -8.56
N ASN A 537 16.07 -19.30 -9.59
CA ASN A 537 15.80 -20.73 -9.80
C ASN A 537 16.98 -21.48 -10.48
N GLY A 538 18.08 -20.79 -10.80
CA GLY A 538 19.25 -21.38 -11.45
C GLY A 538 19.06 -21.76 -12.92
N THR A 539 17.99 -21.30 -13.58
CA THR A 539 17.70 -21.60 -15.00
C THR A 539 18.32 -20.61 -15.98
N VAL A 540 18.71 -19.43 -15.51
CA VAL A 540 19.38 -18.39 -16.31
C VAL A 540 20.60 -17.88 -15.55
N GLN A 541 21.71 -17.67 -16.24
CA GLN A 541 22.90 -17.06 -15.65
C GLN A 541 22.73 -15.54 -15.53
N TRP A 542 23.05 -14.98 -14.38
CA TRP A 542 22.90 -13.56 -14.10
C TRP A 542 23.67 -12.63 -15.04
N LYS A 543 24.90 -13.03 -15.46
CA LYS A 543 25.71 -12.27 -16.41
C LYS A 543 25.05 -12.12 -17.78
N THR A 544 24.28 -13.12 -18.21
CA THR A 544 23.51 -13.04 -19.46
C THR A 544 22.46 -11.95 -19.41
N VAL A 545 21.76 -11.82 -18.29
CA VAL A 545 20.75 -10.77 -18.11
C VAL A 545 21.40 -9.38 -18.21
N VAL A 546 22.55 -9.20 -17.57
CA VAL A 546 23.28 -7.92 -17.56
C VAL A 546 23.87 -7.59 -18.92
N ARG A 547 24.47 -8.58 -19.62
CA ARG A 547 25.01 -8.39 -20.98
C ARG A 547 23.96 -7.97 -22.00
N ASN A 548 22.77 -8.53 -21.90
CA ASN A 548 21.69 -8.20 -22.82
C ASN A 548 21.07 -6.82 -22.54
N PHE A 549 21.17 -6.33 -21.31
CA PHE A 549 20.58 -5.06 -20.93
C PHE A 549 21.48 -3.84 -21.23
N TYR A 550 22.79 -3.97 -21.01
CA TYR A 550 23.69 -2.81 -20.98
C TYR A 550 23.91 -2.13 -22.35
N PRO A 551 24.06 -2.84 -23.48
CA PRO A 551 24.30 -2.20 -24.77
C PRO A 551 23.18 -1.26 -25.21
N ASP A 552 21.93 -1.71 -25.07
CA ASP A 552 20.75 -0.93 -25.44
C ASP A 552 20.62 0.31 -24.53
N LEU A 553 20.80 0.12 -23.20
CA LEU A 553 20.82 1.22 -22.27
C LEU A 553 21.89 2.27 -22.60
N LYS A 554 23.10 1.82 -22.95
CA LYS A 554 24.19 2.72 -23.30
C LYS A 554 23.89 3.49 -24.57
N HIS A 555 23.39 2.82 -25.59
CA HIS A 555 22.96 3.46 -26.86
C HIS A 555 21.92 4.55 -26.60
N ASP A 556 20.86 4.22 -25.82
CA ASP A 556 19.79 5.16 -25.51
C ASP A 556 20.30 6.37 -24.69
N VAL A 557 21.23 6.15 -23.75
CA VAL A 557 21.83 7.25 -22.97
C VAL A 557 22.67 8.17 -23.85
N ASP A 558 23.49 7.59 -24.72
CA ASP A 558 24.37 8.35 -25.62
C ASP A 558 23.51 9.21 -26.60
N ALA A 559 22.49 8.62 -27.20
CA ALA A 559 21.52 9.34 -28.05
C ALA A 559 20.78 10.43 -27.26
N ALA A 560 20.27 10.14 -26.07
CA ALA A 560 19.54 11.09 -25.24
C ALA A 560 20.40 12.27 -24.77
N GLN A 561 21.69 12.07 -24.61
CA GLN A 561 22.61 13.14 -24.23
C GLN A 561 22.74 14.20 -25.33
N GLU A 562 22.67 13.79 -26.60
CA GLU A 562 22.77 14.65 -27.77
C GLU A 562 21.41 15.27 -28.14
N GLU A 563 20.34 14.48 -28.13
CA GLU A 563 19.03 14.85 -28.67
C GLU A 563 18.13 15.63 -27.69
N LEU A 564 18.24 15.36 -26.36
CA LEU A 564 17.35 16.00 -25.41
C LEU A 564 17.73 17.47 -25.19
N GLU A 565 16.75 18.34 -25.30
CA GLU A 565 16.87 19.73 -24.89
C GLU A 565 16.77 19.89 -23.38
N LYS A 566 17.29 21.02 -22.88
CA LYS A 566 17.15 21.37 -21.46
C LYS A 566 15.74 21.87 -21.20
N VAL A 567 15.07 21.27 -20.23
CA VAL A 567 13.74 21.68 -19.76
C VAL A 567 13.88 22.53 -18.52
N ASP A 568 13.47 23.78 -18.58
CA ASP A 568 13.41 24.65 -17.41
C ASP A 568 12.02 24.52 -16.76
N ILE A 569 12.00 24.00 -15.56
CA ILE A 569 10.78 23.94 -14.73
C ILE A 569 10.66 25.27 -14.00
N HIS A 570 9.57 25.97 -14.24
CA HIS A 570 9.29 27.22 -13.56
C HIS A 570 8.86 26.93 -12.12
N ASP A 571 9.48 27.61 -11.17
CA ASP A 571 9.01 27.54 -9.79
C ASP A 571 7.66 28.29 -9.71
N GLU A 572 6.70 27.77 -8.96
CA GLU A 572 5.37 28.37 -8.77
C GLU A 572 5.51 29.75 -8.12
N GLU A 573 5.16 30.80 -8.86
CA GLU A 573 5.17 32.19 -8.34
C GLU A 573 4.02 32.40 -7.35
N THR A 574 4.28 33.21 -6.34
CA THR A 574 3.28 33.58 -5.34
C THR A 574 3.09 35.09 -5.29
N ASP A 575 1.98 35.53 -4.74
CA ASP A 575 1.71 36.95 -4.49
C ASP A 575 2.59 37.57 -3.39
N VAL A 576 3.42 36.76 -2.72
CA VAL A 576 4.29 37.21 -1.65
C VAL A 576 5.53 37.88 -2.22
N ILE A 577 5.70 39.15 -1.88
CA ILE A 577 6.86 39.97 -2.33
C ILE A 577 8.05 39.73 -1.40
N CYS A 578 9.23 39.67 -2.00
CA CYS A 578 10.50 39.60 -1.28
C CYS A 578 10.83 40.95 -0.62
N ASP A 579 10.98 40.96 0.71
CA ASP A 579 11.28 42.18 1.47
C ASP A 579 12.63 42.81 1.10
N ASN A 580 13.57 42.03 0.52
CA ASN A 580 14.91 42.52 0.20
C ASN A 580 15.03 43.11 -1.21
N CYS A 581 14.27 42.64 -2.19
CA CYS A 581 14.46 43.04 -3.59
C CYS A 581 13.15 43.25 -4.37
N GLY A 582 12.00 43.14 -3.76
CA GLY A 582 10.69 43.43 -4.36
C GLY A 582 10.17 42.43 -5.40
N ARG A 583 10.90 41.36 -5.68
CA ARG A 583 10.43 40.28 -6.62
C ARG A 583 9.39 39.42 -5.97
N HIS A 584 8.45 38.86 -6.75
CA HIS A 584 7.55 37.83 -6.28
C HIS A 584 8.34 36.59 -5.83
N MET A 585 8.01 36.08 -4.66
CA MET A 585 8.67 34.89 -4.14
C MET A 585 8.06 33.64 -4.77
N VAL A 586 8.88 32.62 -4.96
CA VAL A 586 8.49 31.34 -5.54
C VAL A 586 8.46 30.26 -4.48
N ILE A 587 7.57 29.28 -4.65
CA ILE A 587 7.50 28.11 -3.78
C ILE A 587 8.69 27.20 -4.12
N LYS A 588 9.59 27.06 -3.16
CA LYS A 588 10.65 26.05 -3.22
C LYS A 588 10.47 25.03 -2.11
N TYR A 589 11.16 23.96 -2.29
CA TYR A 589 11.02 22.82 -1.42
C TYR A 589 12.38 22.48 -0.79
N GLY A 590 12.41 22.47 0.52
CA GLY A 590 13.59 22.13 1.32
C GLY A 590 13.42 20.79 2.07
N PRO A 591 14.43 20.42 2.88
CA PRO A 591 14.41 19.20 3.70
C PRO A 591 13.22 19.14 4.68
N HIS A 592 12.66 20.30 5.04
CA HIS A 592 11.57 20.44 6.01
C HIS A 592 10.20 20.73 5.37
N GLY A 593 10.09 20.71 4.03
CA GLY A 593 8.85 20.98 3.30
C GLY A 593 8.92 22.21 2.39
N ARG A 594 7.73 22.73 2.03
CA ARG A 594 7.60 23.94 1.20
C ARG A 594 8.09 25.17 1.95
N PHE A 595 8.77 26.07 1.23
CA PHE A 595 9.15 27.40 1.71
C PHE A 595 9.14 28.39 0.55
N LEU A 596 8.99 29.66 0.85
CA LEU A 596 9.08 30.71 -0.13
C LEU A 596 10.55 31.12 -0.27
N ALA A 597 11.04 31.22 -1.49
CA ALA A 597 12.37 31.67 -1.81
C ALA A 597 12.31 32.80 -2.81
N CYS A 598 13.24 33.74 -2.70
CA CYS A 598 13.40 34.78 -3.71
C CYS A 598 14.01 34.17 -4.98
N PRO A 599 13.43 34.39 -6.18
CA PRO A 599 14.00 33.92 -7.44
C PRO A 599 15.34 34.62 -7.80
N GLY A 600 15.68 35.71 -7.13
CA GLY A 600 16.93 36.41 -7.30
C GLY A 600 18.17 35.76 -6.69
N PHE A 601 18.10 34.49 -6.31
CA PHE A 601 19.28 33.74 -5.86
C PHE A 601 20.29 33.57 -7.01
N PRO A 602 21.63 33.78 -6.78
CA PRO A 602 22.29 33.89 -5.47
C PRO A 602 22.40 35.32 -4.90
N GLU A 603 22.01 36.37 -5.65
CA GLU A 603 22.15 37.78 -5.20
C GLU A 603 21.21 38.07 -4.03
N CYS A 604 20.00 37.58 -4.08
CA CYS A 604 19.04 37.68 -2.99
C CYS A 604 18.73 36.27 -2.42
N ARG A 605 19.12 36.10 -1.15
CA ARG A 605 18.95 34.80 -0.46
C ARG A 605 17.76 34.77 0.51
N ASN A 606 16.80 35.69 0.33
CA ASN A 606 15.65 35.79 1.22
C ASN A 606 14.76 34.56 1.10
N THR A 607 14.37 34.00 2.24
CA THR A 607 13.44 32.85 2.34
C THR A 607 12.43 33.10 3.43
N LYS A 608 11.17 32.70 3.18
CA LYS A 608 10.08 32.76 4.17
C LYS A 608 9.45 31.37 4.34
N PRO A 609 8.86 31.06 5.51
CA PRO A 609 8.06 29.85 5.67
C PRO A 609 6.86 29.89 4.71
N TYR A 610 6.56 28.78 4.06
CA TYR A 610 5.31 28.61 3.32
C TYR A 610 4.28 27.99 4.25
N TYR A 611 3.13 28.63 4.39
CA TYR A 611 2.02 28.14 5.16
C TYR A 611 0.81 27.92 4.25
N GLU A 612 0.18 26.78 4.37
CA GLU A 612 -1.06 26.46 3.67
C GLU A 612 -2.21 27.26 4.28
N LYS A 613 -2.81 28.12 3.49
CA LYS A 613 -4.01 28.90 3.86
C LYS A 613 -5.21 27.96 3.87
N ILE A 614 -6.10 28.10 4.85
CA ILE A 614 -7.29 27.23 4.99
C ILE A 614 -8.59 27.95 4.60
N GLY A 615 -8.50 29.19 4.08
CA GLY A 615 -9.66 29.97 3.64
C GLY A 615 -10.54 30.47 4.80
N VAL A 616 -10.01 30.54 6.01
CA VAL A 616 -10.77 30.97 7.21
C VAL A 616 -10.09 32.19 7.84
N ALA A 617 -10.88 33.23 8.09
CA ALA A 617 -10.39 34.44 8.76
C ALA A 617 -10.07 34.16 10.24
N CYS A 618 -8.98 34.74 10.73
CA CYS A 618 -8.59 34.64 12.14
C CYS A 618 -9.64 35.28 13.05
N PRO A 619 -10.18 34.57 14.04
CA PRO A 619 -11.19 35.11 14.94
C PRO A 619 -10.72 36.30 15.80
N LYS A 620 -9.38 36.48 15.93
CA LYS A 620 -8.79 37.55 16.73
C LYS A 620 -8.46 38.81 15.93
N CYS A 621 -7.87 38.66 14.74
CA CYS A 621 -7.36 39.82 13.98
C CYS A 621 -7.90 39.92 12.55
N GLY A 622 -8.68 38.96 12.08
CA GLY A 622 -9.28 38.93 10.75
C GLY A 622 -8.34 38.53 9.61
N LYS A 623 -7.02 38.35 9.85
CA LYS A 623 -6.08 37.82 8.85
C LYS A 623 -6.31 36.32 8.63
N GLU A 624 -5.62 35.74 7.67
CA GLU A 624 -5.77 34.32 7.32
C GLU A 624 -5.31 33.35 8.42
N VAL A 625 -6.07 32.29 8.63
CA VAL A 625 -5.62 31.13 9.42
C VAL A 625 -4.87 30.16 8.52
N VAL A 626 -3.71 29.71 8.99
CA VAL A 626 -2.80 28.84 8.23
C VAL A 626 -2.45 27.59 9.02
N LEU A 627 -2.14 26.52 8.28
CA LEU A 627 -1.69 25.25 8.86
C LEU A 627 -0.21 25.34 9.21
N LYS A 628 0.11 25.22 10.49
CA LYS A 628 1.48 25.25 11.02
C LYS A 628 1.86 23.88 11.62
N LYS A 629 3.17 23.68 11.88
CA LYS A 629 3.69 22.51 12.59
C LYS A 629 4.50 22.94 13.80
N THR A 630 4.33 22.25 14.90
CA THR A 630 5.20 22.40 16.08
C THR A 630 6.60 21.85 15.80
N LYS A 631 7.59 22.20 16.64
CA LYS A 631 8.96 21.61 16.58
C LYS A 631 8.98 20.07 16.62
N LYS A 632 7.95 19.44 17.20
CA LYS A 632 7.76 17.97 17.25
C LYS A 632 6.95 17.42 16.07
N GLY A 633 6.65 18.25 15.05
CA GLY A 633 5.95 17.82 13.82
C GLY A 633 4.42 17.72 13.94
N ARG A 634 3.80 18.05 15.09
CA ARG A 634 2.34 18.04 15.25
C ARG A 634 1.72 19.26 14.53
N LYS A 635 0.72 19.01 13.70
CA LYS A 635 -0.04 20.05 12.99
C LYS A 635 -0.96 20.81 13.95
N TYR A 636 -1.07 22.12 13.74
CA TYR A 636 -2.03 23.01 14.39
C TYR A 636 -2.39 24.15 13.45
N TYR A 637 -3.48 24.84 13.73
CA TYR A 637 -3.96 26.00 12.97
C TYR A 637 -3.63 27.26 13.74
N GLY A 638 -2.99 28.23 13.10
CA GLY A 638 -2.60 29.50 13.73
C GLY A 638 -2.77 30.66 12.78
N CYS A 639 -2.81 31.88 13.31
CA CYS A 639 -2.83 33.06 12.47
C CYS A 639 -1.53 33.17 11.64
N GLU A 640 -1.64 33.66 10.39
CA GLU A 640 -0.47 33.95 9.56
C GLU A 640 0.42 35.01 10.22
N ASP A 641 -0.14 35.92 10.96
CA ASP A 641 0.53 37.03 11.64
C ASP A 641 1.12 36.66 13.02
N ASN A 642 1.28 35.38 13.30
CA ASN A 642 1.95 34.95 14.52
C ASN A 642 3.48 35.24 14.42
N PRO A 643 4.13 35.93 15.38
CA PRO A 643 3.73 36.04 16.79
C PRO A 643 2.84 37.25 17.18
N GLU A 644 2.61 38.23 16.32
CA GLU A 644 1.80 39.42 16.64
C GLU A 644 0.35 39.04 17.01
N CYS A 645 -0.20 38.04 16.35
CA CYS A 645 -1.48 37.42 16.72
C CYS A 645 -1.25 36.00 17.24
N ASP A 646 -1.58 35.77 18.49
CA ASP A 646 -1.38 34.50 19.22
C ASP A 646 -2.47 33.46 18.99
N PHE A 647 -3.36 33.67 17.99
CA PHE A 647 -4.43 32.70 17.71
C PHE A 647 -3.87 31.32 17.35
N MET A 648 -4.35 30.29 18.07
CA MET A 648 -3.98 28.89 17.83
C MET A 648 -5.16 27.96 18.10
N SER A 649 -5.33 26.97 17.23
CA SER A 649 -6.30 25.88 17.38
C SER A 649 -5.70 24.53 16.99
N TRP A 650 -6.02 23.49 17.76
CA TRP A 650 -5.63 22.11 17.43
C TRP A 650 -6.57 21.45 16.42
N GLN A 651 -7.75 21.99 16.25
CA GLN A 651 -8.77 21.54 15.30
C GLN A 651 -8.95 22.61 14.22
N LYS A 652 -9.36 22.19 13.02
CA LYS A 652 -9.54 23.12 11.90
C LYS A 652 -10.67 24.10 12.25
N PRO A 653 -10.41 25.41 12.33
CA PRO A 653 -11.45 26.40 12.49
C PRO A 653 -12.37 26.44 11.26
N SER A 654 -13.63 26.75 11.48
CA SER A 654 -14.62 27.02 10.45
C SER A 654 -14.86 28.52 10.36
N ASP A 655 -15.31 28.99 9.20
CA ASP A 655 -15.79 30.35 8.96
C ASP A 655 -17.12 30.65 9.68
N LYS A 656 -17.85 29.60 10.07
CA LYS A 656 -19.09 29.72 10.81
C LYS A 656 -18.88 30.14 12.26
N LYS A 657 -19.71 31.07 12.70
CA LYS A 657 -19.80 31.46 14.11
C LYS A 657 -20.89 30.66 14.81
N CYS A 658 -20.68 30.37 16.08
CA CYS A 658 -21.67 29.68 16.91
C CYS A 658 -22.93 30.56 17.06
N PRO A 659 -24.13 30.05 16.73
CA PRO A 659 -25.36 30.83 16.83
C PRO A 659 -25.78 31.14 18.27
N VAL A 660 -25.21 30.42 19.26
CA VAL A 660 -25.56 30.60 20.68
C VAL A 660 -24.66 31.63 21.35
N CYS A 661 -23.34 31.61 21.11
CA CYS A 661 -22.39 32.49 21.83
C CYS A 661 -21.51 33.35 20.92
N GLY A 662 -21.67 33.29 19.60
CA GLY A 662 -20.89 34.08 18.63
C GLY A 662 -19.42 33.68 18.46
N SER A 663 -18.92 32.68 19.23
CA SER A 663 -17.55 32.20 19.12
C SER A 663 -17.34 31.40 17.81
N TYR A 664 -16.09 31.27 17.34
CA TYR A 664 -15.78 30.47 16.17
C TYR A 664 -16.08 28.99 16.45
N MET A 665 -16.39 28.25 15.39
CA MET A 665 -16.59 26.81 15.46
C MET A 665 -15.37 26.05 14.92
N VAL A 666 -15.24 24.79 15.31
CA VAL A 666 -14.15 23.91 14.86
C VAL A 666 -14.72 22.62 14.28
N GLU A 667 -14.04 22.12 13.26
CA GLU A 667 -14.39 20.84 12.61
C GLU A 667 -13.96 19.65 13.48
N LYS A 668 -14.90 18.76 13.80
CA LYS A 668 -14.65 17.52 14.54
C LYS A 668 -15.35 16.34 13.87
N GLY A 669 -14.67 15.73 12.89
CA GLY A 669 -15.28 14.73 12.00
C GLY A 669 -16.37 15.37 11.13
N ASN A 670 -17.59 14.84 11.17
CA ASN A 670 -18.74 15.33 10.41
C ASN A 670 -19.58 16.39 11.18
N LYS A 671 -19.01 16.99 12.21
CA LYS A 671 -19.68 17.96 13.08
C LYS A 671 -18.88 19.25 13.18
N LEU A 672 -19.59 20.37 13.28
CA LEU A 672 -19.06 21.64 13.73
C LEU A 672 -19.37 21.78 15.23
N VAL A 673 -18.37 22.08 16.01
CA VAL A 673 -18.44 22.18 17.46
C VAL A 673 -18.00 23.57 17.88
N CYS A 674 -18.74 24.22 18.78
CA CYS A 674 -18.34 25.52 19.34
C CYS A 674 -16.96 25.39 20.02
N SER A 675 -16.08 26.38 19.79
CA SER A 675 -14.76 26.44 20.42
C SER A 675 -14.79 26.69 21.93
N GLN A 676 -15.92 27.22 22.46
CA GLN A 676 -16.13 27.43 23.88
C GLN A 676 -16.70 26.15 24.51
N GLU A 677 -15.92 25.51 25.37
CA GLU A 677 -16.30 24.25 26.03
C GLU A 677 -17.59 24.42 26.87
N THR A 678 -17.81 25.58 27.45
CA THR A 678 -18.99 25.89 28.26
C THR A 678 -20.27 26.07 27.46
N CYS A 679 -20.17 26.36 26.14
CA CYS A 679 -21.33 26.55 25.27
C CYS A 679 -21.95 25.22 24.80
N GLY A 680 -21.12 24.22 24.52
CA GLY A 680 -21.55 22.86 24.15
C GLY A 680 -22.36 22.75 22.85
N TYR A 681 -22.51 23.83 22.05
CA TYR A 681 -23.26 23.80 20.79
C TYR A 681 -22.56 22.95 19.75
N VAL A 682 -23.31 22.06 19.10
CA VAL A 682 -22.85 21.14 18.04
C VAL A 682 -23.91 21.11 16.93
N GLU A 683 -23.45 21.27 15.69
CA GLU A 683 -24.27 21.03 14.50
C GLU A 683 -23.65 20.01 13.57
N THR A 684 -24.47 19.35 12.76
CA THR A 684 -23.99 18.41 11.73
C THR A 684 -23.67 19.21 10.46
N ARG A 685 -22.51 18.98 9.86
CA ARG A 685 -22.10 19.63 8.61
C ARG A 685 -23.03 19.20 7.47
N PRO A 686 -23.61 20.12 6.67
CA PRO A 686 -24.36 19.76 5.48
C PRO A 686 -23.49 18.97 4.51
N LYS A 687 -24.10 18.01 3.79
CA LYS A 687 -23.36 17.14 2.85
C LYS A 687 -22.83 17.87 1.59
N ASP A 688 -23.26 19.08 1.32
CA ASP A 688 -23.06 19.79 0.05
C ASP A 688 -21.85 20.73 0.00
N GLU A 689 -21.07 20.85 1.07
CA GLU A 689 -19.80 21.59 1.07
C GLU A 689 -18.59 20.63 1.00
N LYS A 690 -18.58 19.75 0.02
CA LYS A 690 -17.35 19.12 -0.42
C LYS A 690 -16.81 19.96 -1.56
N GLU A 691 -15.70 20.59 -1.25
CA GLU A 691 -14.80 21.33 -2.11
C GLU A 691 -14.81 20.88 -3.57
N ASN A 692 -15.02 21.86 -4.48
CA ASN A 692 -14.53 21.81 -5.85
C ASN A 692 -12.99 21.72 -5.87
#